data_75e4ed260e4c99842d74eb9e44460e6c
#
_entry.id   75e4ed260e4c99842d74eb9e44460e6c
#
_cell.length_a   1.000
_cell.length_b   1.000
_cell.length_c   1.000
_cell.angle_alpha   90.00
_cell.angle_beta   90.00
_cell.angle_gamma   90.00
#
_symmetry.space_group_name_H-M   'P 1'
#
loop_
_entity.id
_entity.type
_entity.pdbx_description
1 polymer ?
#
loop_
_entity_poly.entity_id
_entity_poly.type
_entity_poly.pdbx_seq_one_letter_code
_entity_poly.pdbx_strand_id
1 'polypeptide(L)'
;MEAADYKKLRIDVMSMRTKKVWLFLALVGLLFSGCYRYDDCDLWGEIANIKKEIAQTKADISTLQKVVKAQQEKKTIDEINEIDGGYEIKFNDGTKVTIKNGLDAPELGIQEEEGIYYWTLGGKDQWLKDKNGNKIPVAGKDGKDGVDGQDGHSPVIGVDKDGYWTLDGERIKNDQGKEIQAVGKDGDSFFQSVRNESNAVVFVLANGEEITIPKTGFEIFAFEKPEGEYHYHVFKFNEARNIKLTAEDIATIEEIKVPEGWSLQINAQKKMVRIKAPKQTPGQSYNGGIITLMGLGRNGATYLASIEVIASIDYTDPAGTFVVCEGNMTTVNGTIVYYDKNNNEYLNIFENANNHLEIGNVVQDMYMANGKIYLITQNGDRMNGAGRFVVCDARTMKMEYADSFVFKSPKGEGTWPQHIVICNDSLGYVQWSDSNMEQTSGIIKIVYKNRKLKIDKTVEGTFGKFTTEGAIKTRLVFSRGKVYAACGHGMVIIDPKTNSISKRLEYKGRQAKGIVKGANGHIFVPFAGEFKGNQQWNTEFTSDPIIVEMDHEGTVIQEHKMPNTVVFPVATWSPAIGICASFTEPHLYFVDVADFNASTASRYNYETKKLELHYVPSFKEGYSIYNIYGIMGVHPTTGHLWVGR
;
A
#
# COMPACT_ATOMS: atom_id res chain seq x y z
N MET A 1 -39.56 -39.49 -13.37
CA MET A 1 -39.48 -39.79 -11.92
C MET A 1 -38.32 -39.02 -11.27
N GLU A 2 -37.85 -37.92 -11.88
CA GLU A 2 -36.66 -37.16 -11.42
C GLU A 2 -36.93 -35.71 -10.96
N ALA A 3 -38.09 -35.15 -11.27
CA ALA A 3 -38.40 -33.77 -10.91
C ALA A 3 -38.99 -33.59 -9.48
N ALA A 4 -39.48 -34.67 -8.87
CA ALA A 4 -40.08 -34.61 -7.52
C ALA A 4 -39.02 -34.71 -6.41
N ASP A 5 -37.92 -35.41 -6.64
CA ASP A 5 -36.85 -35.58 -5.63
C ASP A 5 -35.98 -34.32 -5.48
N TYR A 6 -35.79 -33.56 -6.57
CA TYR A 6 -35.03 -32.32 -6.49
C TYR A 6 -35.73 -31.20 -5.71
N LYS A 7 -37.06 -31.17 -5.76
CA LYS A 7 -37.86 -30.21 -4.99
C LYS A 7 -37.86 -30.51 -3.49
N LYS A 8 -37.88 -31.80 -3.14
CA LYS A 8 -37.85 -32.25 -1.73
C LYS A 8 -36.49 -31.99 -1.09
N LEU A 9 -35.40 -32.24 -1.83
CA LEU A 9 -34.02 -31.95 -1.35
C LEU A 9 -33.77 -30.44 -1.15
N ARG A 10 -34.36 -29.60 -2.02
CA ARG A 10 -34.23 -28.13 -1.92
C ARG A 10 -35.01 -27.56 -0.74
N ILE A 11 -36.14 -28.13 -0.39
CA ILE A 11 -36.94 -27.71 0.77
C ILE A 11 -36.28 -28.14 2.07
N ASP A 12 -35.65 -29.32 2.13
CA ASP A 12 -34.94 -29.79 3.32
C ASP A 12 -33.65 -29.01 3.58
N VAL A 13 -32.91 -28.63 2.53
CA VAL A 13 -31.69 -27.79 2.64
C VAL A 13 -32.03 -26.34 3.06
N MET A 14 -33.16 -25.79 2.57
CA MET A 14 -33.65 -24.48 3.05
C MET A 14 -34.14 -24.54 4.50
N SER A 15 -34.84 -25.62 4.90
CA SER A 15 -35.25 -25.82 6.27
C SER A 15 -34.09 -26.02 7.25
N MET A 16 -33.00 -26.68 6.84
CA MET A 16 -31.79 -26.78 7.64
C MET A 16 -30.99 -25.45 7.74
N ARG A 17 -30.96 -24.65 6.67
CA ARG A 17 -30.32 -23.33 6.73
C ARG A 17 -31.08 -22.37 7.63
N THR A 18 -32.41 -22.33 7.55
CA THR A 18 -33.22 -21.48 8.43
C THR A 18 -33.13 -21.93 9.88
N LYS A 19 -33.16 -23.22 10.18
CA LYS A 19 -32.98 -23.73 11.55
C LYS A 19 -31.59 -23.40 12.11
N LYS A 20 -30.54 -23.48 11.31
CA LYS A 20 -29.18 -23.06 11.73
C LYS A 20 -29.05 -21.55 11.93
N VAL A 21 -29.72 -20.74 11.13
CA VAL A 21 -29.79 -19.29 11.32
C VAL A 21 -30.56 -18.92 12.59
N TRP A 22 -31.70 -19.56 12.84
CA TRP A 22 -32.45 -19.36 14.10
C TRP A 22 -31.71 -19.87 15.33
N LEU A 23 -30.97 -20.97 15.22
CA LEU A 23 -30.11 -21.46 16.30
C LEU A 23 -28.92 -20.52 16.55
N PHE A 24 -28.34 -19.95 15.49
CA PHE A 24 -27.27 -18.95 15.59
C PHE A 24 -27.80 -17.65 16.18
N LEU A 25 -28.95 -17.17 15.74
CA LEU A 25 -29.60 -15.98 16.32
C LEU A 25 -30.05 -16.20 17.78
N ALA A 26 -30.51 -17.42 18.14
CA ALA A 26 -30.80 -17.76 19.52
C ALA A 26 -29.52 -17.86 20.38
N LEU A 27 -28.41 -18.37 19.83
CA LEU A 27 -27.13 -18.42 20.51
C LEU A 27 -26.51 -17.00 20.67
N VAL A 28 -26.67 -16.15 19.66
CA VAL A 28 -26.29 -14.73 19.72
C VAL A 28 -27.19 -13.98 20.71
N GLY A 29 -28.51 -14.28 20.73
CA GLY A 29 -29.44 -13.70 21.72
C GLY A 29 -29.15 -14.14 23.16
N LEU A 30 -28.65 -15.37 23.38
CA LEU A 30 -28.21 -15.85 24.69
C LEU A 30 -26.87 -15.25 25.13
N LEU A 31 -26.01 -14.82 24.17
CA LEU A 31 -24.79 -14.10 24.46
C LEU A 31 -25.05 -12.61 24.83
N PHE A 32 -26.20 -12.06 24.43
CA PHE A 32 -26.60 -10.69 24.77
C PHE A 32 -27.57 -10.61 25.99
N SER A 33 -28.04 -11.75 26.56
CA SER A 33 -28.88 -11.72 27.76
C SER A 33 -28.12 -11.89 29.07
N GLY A 34 -26.78 -11.93 29.02
CA GLY A 34 -25.94 -11.72 30.18
C GLY A 34 -25.65 -10.25 30.33
N CYS A 35 -26.54 -9.48 30.95
CA CYS A 35 -26.19 -8.16 31.47
C CYS A 35 -25.15 -8.31 32.60
N TYR A 36 -23.90 -8.58 32.22
CA TYR A 36 -22.78 -8.06 33.00
C TYR A 36 -22.52 -6.68 32.43
N ARG A 37 -22.77 -5.64 33.19
CA ARG A 37 -22.15 -4.33 32.99
C ARG A 37 -20.64 -4.56 33.06
N TYR A 38 -20.01 -4.79 31.93
CA TYR A 38 -18.60 -4.50 31.77
C TYR A 38 -18.50 -2.98 31.85
N ASP A 39 -17.79 -2.51 32.84
CA ASP A 39 -17.47 -1.09 32.94
C ASP A 39 -16.54 -0.77 31.76
N ASP A 40 -17.07 -0.07 30.74
CA ASP A 40 -16.30 0.30 29.53
C ASP A 40 -15.05 1.14 29.86
N CYS A 41 -14.98 1.68 31.08
CA CYS A 41 -13.85 2.49 31.54
C CYS A 41 -12.54 1.69 31.65
N ASP A 42 -12.58 0.46 32.14
CA ASP A 42 -11.37 -0.38 32.26
C ASP A 42 -10.83 -0.80 30.92
N LEU A 43 -11.71 -1.19 29.98
CA LEU A 43 -11.29 -1.56 28.63
C LEU A 43 -10.69 -0.39 27.86
N TRP A 44 -11.24 0.80 27.99
CA TRP A 44 -10.69 2.01 27.37
C TRP A 44 -9.38 2.44 28.03
N GLY A 45 -9.21 2.21 29.31
CA GLY A 45 -7.96 2.39 30.05
C GLY A 45 -6.86 1.46 29.52
N GLU A 46 -7.13 0.17 29.40
CA GLU A 46 -6.22 -0.82 28.82
C GLU A 46 -5.87 -0.51 27.35
N ILE A 47 -6.87 -0.13 26.55
CA ILE A 47 -6.64 0.28 25.15
C ILE A 47 -5.76 1.54 25.09
N ALA A 48 -5.94 2.48 26.00
CA ALA A 48 -5.10 3.68 26.06
C ALA A 48 -3.65 3.34 26.45
N ASN A 49 -3.46 2.44 27.42
CA ASN A 49 -2.16 1.95 27.84
C ASN A 49 -1.46 1.17 26.70
N ILE A 50 -2.15 0.23 26.07
CA ILE A 50 -1.63 -0.51 24.90
C ILE A 50 -1.25 0.44 23.76
N LYS A 51 -2.08 1.45 23.47
CA LYS A 51 -1.74 2.47 22.47
C LYS A 51 -0.48 3.25 22.83
N LYS A 52 -0.27 3.53 24.11
CA LYS A 52 0.91 4.23 24.58
C LYS A 52 2.15 3.36 24.53
N GLU A 53 2.08 2.10 24.96
CA GLU A 53 3.16 1.11 24.82
C GLU A 53 3.54 0.91 23.34
N ILE A 54 2.54 0.85 22.45
CA ILE A 54 2.77 0.80 21.00
C ILE A 54 3.46 2.08 20.52
N ALA A 55 3.08 3.24 21.02
CA ALA A 55 3.71 4.51 20.65
C ALA A 55 5.16 4.58 21.15
N GLN A 56 5.42 4.11 22.38
CA GLN A 56 6.76 4.02 22.95
C GLN A 56 7.62 3.01 22.17
N THR A 57 7.11 1.79 21.95
CA THR A 57 7.79 0.77 21.15
C THR A 57 8.11 1.29 19.75
N LYS A 58 7.21 2.04 19.12
CA LYS A 58 7.48 2.68 17.82
C LYS A 58 8.59 3.74 17.92
N ALA A 59 8.64 4.52 19.01
CA ALA A 59 9.70 5.50 19.22
C ALA A 59 11.06 4.83 19.43
N ASP A 60 11.10 3.74 20.19
CA ASP A 60 12.30 2.94 20.44
C ASP A 60 12.79 2.25 19.15
N ILE A 61 11.87 1.65 18.38
CA ILE A 61 12.14 1.10 17.06
C ILE A 61 12.67 2.20 16.12
N SER A 62 12.08 3.40 16.13
CA SER A 62 12.57 4.53 15.33
C SER A 62 13.98 4.96 15.73
N THR A 63 14.27 4.95 17.04
CA THR A 63 15.61 5.25 17.58
C THR A 63 16.63 4.19 17.15
N LEU A 64 16.30 2.91 17.30
CA LEU A 64 17.11 1.80 16.81
C LEU A 64 17.33 1.89 15.29
N GLN A 65 16.28 2.18 14.52
CA GLN A 65 16.40 2.37 13.08
C GLN A 65 17.35 3.52 12.71
N LYS A 66 17.36 4.62 13.48
CA LYS A 66 18.32 5.72 13.28
C LYS A 66 19.76 5.27 13.57
N VAL A 67 19.97 4.50 14.62
CA VAL A 67 21.29 3.95 14.97
C VAL A 67 21.75 2.95 13.91
N VAL A 68 20.90 2.01 13.51
CA VAL A 68 21.18 1.03 12.45
C VAL A 68 21.42 1.73 11.11
N LYS A 69 20.62 2.76 10.79
CA LYS A 69 20.82 3.55 9.58
C LYS A 69 22.14 4.31 9.61
N ALA A 70 22.51 4.92 10.73
CA ALA A 70 23.80 5.57 10.90
C ALA A 70 24.96 4.57 10.69
N GLN A 71 24.80 3.34 11.19
CA GLN A 71 25.75 2.25 10.95
C GLN A 71 25.82 1.86 9.46
N GLN A 72 24.69 1.72 8.78
CA GLN A 72 24.62 1.44 7.34
C GLN A 72 25.23 2.56 6.49
N GLU A 73 25.08 3.82 6.92
CA GLU A 73 25.67 5.01 6.30
C GLU A 73 27.14 5.23 6.67
N LYS A 74 27.76 4.27 7.39
CA LYS A 74 29.16 4.31 7.86
C LYS A 74 29.48 5.53 8.75
N LYS A 75 28.52 6.02 9.51
CA LYS A 75 28.73 7.08 10.48
C LYS A 75 29.42 6.49 11.72
N THR A 76 30.43 7.17 12.22
CA THR A 76 31.08 6.84 13.49
C THR A 76 30.52 7.70 14.62
N ILE A 77 30.51 7.17 15.83
CA ILE A 77 30.11 7.94 17.01
C ILE A 77 31.26 8.86 17.38
N ASP A 78 30.97 10.16 17.44
CA ASP A 78 31.91 11.22 17.79
C ASP A 78 31.91 11.42 19.32
N GLU A 79 30.70 11.46 19.93
CA GLU A 79 30.53 11.79 21.34
C GLU A 79 29.28 11.12 21.88
N ILE A 80 29.31 10.73 23.17
CA ILE A 80 28.15 10.32 23.94
C ILE A 80 28.08 11.15 25.21
N ASN A 81 26.96 11.84 25.39
CA ASN A 81 26.69 12.63 26.56
C ASN A 81 25.56 11.98 27.36
N GLU A 82 25.79 11.83 28.66
CA GLU A 82 24.71 11.50 29.60
C GLU A 82 23.82 12.72 29.76
N ILE A 83 22.51 12.52 29.61
CA ILE A 83 21.49 13.57 29.79
C ILE A 83 20.48 13.11 30.84
N ASP A 84 19.67 14.04 31.34
CA ASP A 84 18.64 13.68 32.32
C ASP A 84 17.68 12.63 31.74
N GLY A 85 17.72 11.43 32.32
CA GLY A 85 16.93 10.27 31.94
C GLY A 85 17.37 9.58 30.65
N GLY A 86 18.66 9.62 30.28
CA GLY A 86 19.14 8.90 29.09
C GLY A 86 20.50 9.32 28.57
N TYR A 87 20.69 9.12 27.29
CA TYR A 87 21.95 9.40 26.57
C TYR A 87 21.69 10.13 25.26
N GLU A 88 22.54 11.09 24.91
CA GLU A 88 22.60 11.71 23.59
C GLU A 88 23.84 11.19 22.85
N ILE A 89 23.65 10.57 21.69
CA ILE A 89 24.72 10.08 20.82
C ILE A 89 24.88 11.06 19.66
N LYS A 90 26.07 11.60 19.48
CA LYS A 90 26.44 12.46 18.36
C LYS A 90 27.32 11.69 17.39
N PHE A 91 26.98 11.72 16.12
CA PHE A 91 27.76 11.12 15.04
C PHE A 91 28.71 12.11 14.39
N ASN A 92 29.72 11.59 13.68
CA ASN A 92 30.77 12.37 13.02
C ASN A 92 30.27 13.38 11.94
N ASP A 93 29.03 13.23 11.48
CA ASP A 93 28.35 14.18 10.59
C ASP A 93 27.52 15.24 11.34
N GLY A 94 27.61 15.27 12.67
CA GLY A 94 26.87 16.20 13.53
C GLY A 94 25.42 15.78 13.83
N THR A 95 24.91 14.68 13.26
CA THR A 95 23.58 14.16 13.61
C THR A 95 23.57 13.62 15.04
N LYS A 96 22.42 13.78 15.74
CA LYS A 96 22.23 13.36 17.12
C LYS A 96 21.07 12.39 17.25
N VAL A 97 21.21 11.40 18.12
CA VAL A 97 20.15 10.48 18.53
C VAL A 97 20.07 10.44 20.03
N THR A 98 18.89 10.68 20.58
CA THR A 98 18.63 10.61 22.02
C THR A 98 18.01 9.26 22.36
N ILE A 99 18.60 8.59 23.36
CA ILE A 99 18.09 7.35 23.96
C ILE A 99 17.65 7.69 25.36
N LYS A 100 16.41 7.41 25.73
CA LYS A 100 15.88 7.66 27.06
C LYS A 100 15.79 6.37 27.86
N ASN A 101 16.08 6.47 29.17
CA ASN A 101 15.87 5.38 30.12
C ASN A 101 14.39 5.37 30.52
N GLY A 102 13.76 4.19 30.56
CA GLY A 102 12.42 4.04 31.13
C GLY A 102 12.44 4.08 32.66
N LEU A 103 11.35 4.55 33.24
CA LEU A 103 11.05 4.42 34.66
C LEU A 103 9.76 3.61 34.78
N ASP A 104 9.76 2.58 35.64
CA ASP A 104 8.58 1.78 35.90
C ASP A 104 7.46 2.64 36.46
N ALA A 105 6.27 2.55 35.91
CA ALA A 105 5.08 3.11 36.50
C ALA A 105 4.72 2.29 37.76
N PRO A 106 4.31 2.91 38.86
CA PRO A 106 3.85 2.15 40.01
C PRO A 106 2.59 1.34 39.66
N GLU A 107 2.64 0.03 39.88
CA GLU A 107 1.52 -0.87 39.61
C GLU A 107 0.36 -0.65 40.59
N LEU A 108 -0.85 -0.58 40.09
CA LEU A 108 -2.07 -0.62 40.90
C LEU A 108 -2.37 -2.10 41.22
N GLY A 109 -2.41 -2.38 42.51
CA GLY A 109 -2.67 -3.73 43.02
C GLY A 109 -3.81 -3.74 44.04
N ILE A 110 -4.12 -4.95 44.51
CA ILE A 110 -5.12 -5.20 45.56
C ILE A 110 -4.46 -6.08 46.62
N GLN A 111 -4.61 -5.71 47.89
CA GLN A 111 -4.11 -6.48 49.01
C GLN A 111 -5.18 -6.63 50.09
N GLU A 112 -5.27 -7.81 50.70
CA GLU A 112 -6.17 -8.12 51.79
C GLU A 112 -5.51 -7.76 53.14
N GLU A 113 -6.30 -7.12 53.99
CA GLU A 113 -5.99 -6.91 55.42
C GLU A 113 -7.27 -7.09 56.23
N GLU A 114 -7.26 -7.97 57.20
CA GLU A 114 -8.37 -8.25 58.14
C GLU A 114 -9.70 -8.60 57.43
N GLY A 115 -9.63 -9.34 56.30
CA GLY A 115 -10.79 -9.77 55.50
C GLY A 115 -11.36 -8.67 54.57
N ILE A 116 -10.71 -7.54 54.46
CA ILE A 116 -11.11 -6.45 53.55
C ILE A 116 -10.01 -6.25 52.52
N TYR A 117 -10.42 -6.19 51.25
CA TYR A 117 -9.50 -5.89 50.13
C TYR A 117 -9.36 -4.37 49.96
N TYR A 118 -8.13 -3.90 49.92
CA TYR A 118 -7.78 -2.51 49.72
C TYR A 118 -6.90 -2.31 48.48
N TRP A 119 -7.00 -1.16 47.89
CA TRP A 119 -6.12 -0.78 46.76
C TRP A 119 -4.71 -0.48 47.25
N THR A 120 -3.71 -0.96 46.48
CA THR A 120 -2.28 -0.62 46.66
C THR A 120 -1.73 0.01 45.39
N LEU A 121 -0.69 0.85 45.52
CA LEU A 121 -0.03 1.47 44.36
C LEU A 121 1.48 1.45 44.56
N GLY A 122 2.20 0.74 43.68
CA GLY A 122 3.65 0.59 43.78
C GLY A 122 4.12 -0.61 44.59
N GLY A 123 3.25 -1.61 44.85
CA GLY A 123 3.62 -2.88 45.44
C GLY A 123 2.95 -3.19 46.80
N LYS A 124 3.41 -4.29 47.42
CA LYS A 124 2.87 -4.80 48.68
C LYS A 124 3.03 -3.76 49.80
N ASP A 125 1.99 -3.60 50.62
CA ASP A 125 1.89 -2.68 51.76
C ASP A 125 1.95 -1.17 51.43
N GLN A 126 1.90 -0.83 50.11
CA GLN A 126 1.78 0.55 49.63
C GLN A 126 0.30 0.90 49.41
N TRP A 127 -0.40 1.14 50.54
CA TRP A 127 -1.85 1.37 50.54
C TRP A 127 -2.24 2.67 49.87
N LEU A 128 -3.21 2.61 48.98
CA LEU A 128 -3.89 3.79 48.46
C LEU A 128 -4.74 4.39 49.59
N LYS A 129 -4.61 5.67 49.86
CA LYS A 129 -5.30 6.35 50.94
C LYS A 129 -6.16 7.50 50.45
N ASP A 130 -7.33 7.69 51.08
CA ASP A 130 -8.18 8.85 50.84
C ASP A 130 -7.55 10.15 51.40
N LYS A 131 -8.22 11.29 51.16
CA LYS A 131 -7.79 12.61 51.68
C LYS A 131 -7.68 12.73 53.19
N ASN A 132 -8.26 11.78 53.92
CA ASN A 132 -8.25 11.70 55.37
C ASN A 132 -7.18 10.72 55.90
N GLY A 133 -6.44 10.05 54.99
CA GLY A 133 -5.40 9.08 55.32
C GLY A 133 -5.92 7.65 55.53
N ASN A 134 -7.19 7.35 55.24
CA ASN A 134 -7.74 6.01 55.40
C ASN A 134 -7.43 5.16 54.14
N LYS A 135 -7.18 3.87 54.34
CA LYS A 135 -7.03 2.91 53.23
C LYS A 135 -8.32 2.83 52.43
N ILE A 136 -8.23 2.80 51.10
CA ILE A 136 -9.38 2.77 50.20
C ILE A 136 -9.77 1.30 49.94
N PRO A 137 -10.97 0.85 50.40
CA PRO A 137 -11.42 -0.52 50.12
C PRO A 137 -11.85 -0.68 48.65
N VAL A 138 -11.62 -1.87 48.10
CA VAL A 138 -12.02 -2.24 46.74
C VAL A 138 -13.54 -2.33 46.56
N ALA A 139 -14.25 -2.67 47.63
CA ALA A 139 -15.71 -2.71 47.68
C ALA A 139 -16.24 -1.86 48.88
N GLY A 140 -17.36 -1.19 48.67
CA GLY A 140 -18.06 -0.49 49.74
C GLY A 140 -18.53 -1.47 50.84
N LYS A 141 -18.57 -1.04 52.11
CA LYS A 141 -19.13 -1.83 53.20
C LYS A 141 -20.62 -2.01 53.01
N ASP A 142 -21.10 -3.27 53.19
CA ASP A 142 -22.53 -3.51 53.28
C ASP A 142 -23.16 -2.69 54.38
N GLY A 143 -24.18 -1.91 54.04
CA GLY A 143 -24.92 -1.09 55.01
C GLY A 143 -25.68 -1.97 55.99
N LYS A 144 -25.68 -1.61 57.30
CA LYS A 144 -26.62 -2.21 58.27
C LYS A 144 -28.03 -1.79 57.90
N ASP A 145 -28.98 -2.78 57.97
CA ASP A 145 -30.42 -2.58 57.74
C ASP A 145 -30.95 -1.36 58.50
N GLY A 146 -31.45 -0.36 57.80
CA GLY A 146 -32.13 0.79 58.35
C GLY A 146 -32.40 1.87 57.33
N VAL A 147 -33.67 2.10 57.04
CA VAL A 147 -34.30 3.21 56.28
C VAL A 147 -33.50 3.85 55.15
N ASP A 148 -34.02 3.75 53.93
CA ASP A 148 -33.49 4.24 52.64
C ASP A 148 -32.31 5.21 52.75
N GLY A 149 -31.09 4.66 52.77
CA GLY A 149 -29.83 5.42 52.67
C GLY A 149 -29.46 5.58 51.23
N GLN A 150 -28.91 6.73 50.86
CA GLN A 150 -28.31 6.99 49.56
C GLN A 150 -27.33 5.86 49.20
N ASP A 151 -27.36 5.41 47.94
CA ASP A 151 -26.44 4.42 47.43
C ASP A 151 -25.00 4.76 47.79
N GLY A 152 -24.27 3.78 48.36
CA GLY A 152 -22.86 3.94 48.68
C GLY A 152 -22.05 4.26 47.44
N HIS A 153 -21.29 5.35 47.47
CA HIS A 153 -20.41 5.72 46.38
C HIS A 153 -19.19 4.78 46.37
N SER A 154 -19.07 4.00 45.30
CA SER A 154 -17.82 3.26 45.02
C SER A 154 -16.78 4.24 44.45
N PRO A 155 -15.61 4.35 45.06
CA PRO A 155 -14.58 5.29 44.57
C PRO A 155 -14.13 4.91 43.18
N VAL A 156 -14.08 5.90 42.29
CA VAL A 156 -13.62 5.74 40.91
C VAL A 156 -12.14 6.08 40.82
N ILE A 157 -11.33 5.06 40.55
CA ILE A 157 -9.90 5.26 40.27
C ILE A 157 -9.74 5.44 38.74
N GLY A 158 -8.99 6.48 38.36
CA GLY A 158 -8.74 6.82 36.96
C GLY A 158 -7.38 7.44 36.73
N VAL A 159 -7.12 7.84 35.50
CA VAL A 159 -5.93 8.59 35.10
C VAL A 159 -6.38 9.85 34.38
N ASP A 160 -5.86 10.99 34.81
CA ASP A 160 -6.20 12.26 34.17
C ASP A 160 -5.47 12.45 32.83
N LYS A 161 -5.87 13.49 32.06
CA LYS A 161 -5.29 13.81 30.76
C LYS A 161 -3.77 14.08 30.80
N ASP A 162 -3.23 14.40 31.96
CA ASP A 162 -1.81 14.70 32.16
C ASP A 162 -1.03 13.45 32.64
N GLY A 163 -1.72 12.29 32.77
CA GLY A 163 -1.10 11.01 33.12
C GLY A 163 -0.89 10.78 34.62
N TYR A 164 -1.67 11.42 35.50
CA TYR A 164 -1.62 11.20 36.94
C TYR A 164 -2.78 10.33 37.42
N TRP A 165 -2.51 9.47 38.41
CA TRP A 165 -3.55 8.70 39.09
C TRP A 165 -4.55 9.62 39.75
N THR A 166 -5.84 9.36 39.55
CA THR A 166 -6.93 10.10 40.18
C THR A 166 -7.86 9.18 40.95
N LEU A 167 -8.44 9.72 42.03
CA LEU A 167 -9.52 9.15 42.80
C LEU A 167 -10.69 10.11 42.73
N ASP A 168 -11.83 9.67 42.24
CA ASP A 168 -13.01 10.51 42.01
C ASP A 168 -12.70 11.81 41.24
N GLY A 169 -11.71 11.74 40.34
CA GLY A 169 -11.26 12.84 39.50
C GLY A 169 -10.20 13.77 40.15
N GLU A 170 -9.86 13.59 41.43
CA GLU A 170 -8.77 14.33 42.11
C GLU A 170 -7.46 13.54 42.08
N ARG A 171 -6.32 14.20 41.83
CA ARG A 171 -5.00 13.55 41.76
C ARG A 171 -4.59 12.94 43.10
N ILE A 172 -4.16 11.68 43.06
CA ILE A 172 -3.63 10.95 44.21
C ILE A 172 -2.22 11.46 44.54
N LYS A 173 -1.93 11.65 45.83
CA LYS A 173 -0.62 12.09 46.32
C LYS A 173 -0.01 11.03 47.23
N ASN A 174 1.32 10.89 47.19
CA ASN A 174 2.06 10.03 48.09
C ASN A 174 2.15 10.65 49.50
N ASP A 175 2.75 9.91 50.44
CA ASP A 175 2.89 10.36 51.84
C ASP A 175 3.73 11.66 52.00
N GLN A 176 4.44 12.09 50.95
CA GLN A 176 5.20 13.34 50.87
C GLN A 176 4.41 14.48 50.21
N GLY A 177 3.15 14.25 49.86
CA GLY A 177 2.27 15.22 49.19
C GLY A 177 2.50 15.41 47.70
N LYS A 178 3.34 14.57 47.06
CA LYS A 178 3.63 14.62 45.60
C LYS A 178 2.60 13.81 44.82
N GLU A 179 2.07 14.37 43.76
CA GLU A 179 1.15 13.72 42.85
C GLU A 179 1.82 12.49 42.18
N ILE A 180 1.07 11.36 42.08
CA ILE A 180 1.58 10.10 41.59
C ILE A 180 1.23 9.96 40.10
N GLN A 181 2.24 9.85 39.26
CA GLN A 181 2.03 9.57 37.83
C GLN A 181 1.58 8.12 37.64
N ALA A 182 0.52 7.94 36.89
CA ALA A 182 0.00 6.62 36.45
C ALA A 182 0.84 5.99 35.33
N VAL A 183 1.70 6.79 34.76
CA VAL A 183 2.58 6.39 33.65
C VAL A 183 3.99 6.70 34.10
N GLY A 184 4.87 5.73 33.98
CA GLY A 184 6.29 5.96 34.07
C GLY A 184 6.68 7.09 33.12
N LYS A 185 7.65 7.90 33.50
CA LYS A 185 8.05 9.08 32.72
C LYS A 185 8.47 8.75 31.29
N ASP A 186 8.93 7.54 31.06
CA ASP A 186 9.22 6.94 29.74
C ASP A 186 9.13 5.44 29.99
N GLY A 187 8.42 4.66 29.16
CA GLY A 187 8.24 3.20 29.35
C GLY A 187 9.57 2.46 29.56
N ASP A 188 9.53 1.18 29.87
CA ASP A 188 10.72 0.36 30.08
C ASP A 188 11.77 0.64 29.01
N SER A 189 12.96 1.07 29.43
CA SER A 189 14.05 1.32 28.50
C SER A 189 14.40 0.02 27.80
N PHE A 190 14.38 0.04 26.47
CA PHE A 190 14.92 -1.07 25.68
C PHE A 190 16.40 -1.34 26.00
N PHE A 191 17.09 -0.33 26.57
CA PHE A 191 18.49 -0.41 26.98
C PHE A 191 18.60 -0.33 28.51
N GLN A 192 19.27 -1.31 29.11
CA GLN A 192 19.63 -1.30 30.53
C GLN A 192 20.73 -0.27 30.80
N SER A 193 21.72 -0.16 29.91
CA SER A 193 22.81 0.80 29.98
C SER A 193 23.49 1.01 28.64
N VAL A 194 24.26 2.12 28.54
CA VAL A 194 25.17 2.37 27.42
C VAL A 194 26.58 2.55 27.97
N ARG A 195 27.51 1.71 27.53
CA ARG A 195 28.94 1.80 27.91
C ARG A 195 29.74 2.43 26.77
N ASN A 196 30.50 3.45 27.10
CA ASN A 196 31.37 4.14 26.17
C ASN A 196 32.80 3.60 26.33
N GLU A 197 33.20 2.65 25.50
CA GLU A 197 34.53 2.05 25.51
C GLU A 197 35.49 2.78 24.57
N SER A 198 36.79 2.51 24.65
CA SER A 198 37.81 3.21 23.86
C SER A 198 37.61 3.08 22.34
N ASN A 199 37.16 1.93 21.88
CA ASN A 199 37.01 1.55 20.46
C ASN A 199 35.55 1.22 20.06
N ALA A 200 34.61 1.24 21.00
CA ALA A 200 33.22 0.87 20.75
C ALA A 200 32.26 1.55 21.72
N VAL A 201 30.99 1.53 21.36
CA VAL A 201 29.88 1.80 22.28
C VAL A 201 29.07 0.52 22.41
N VAL A 202 28.86 0.09 23.64
CA VAL A 202 28.10 -1.12 23.96
C VAL A 202 26.76 -0.72 24.55
N PHE A 203 25.69 -1.08 23.86
CA PHE A 203 24.33 -0.95 24.34
C PHE A 203 23.94 -2.26 25.03
N VAL A 204 23.64 -2.23 26.31
CA VAL A 204 23.14 -3.38 27.04
C VAL A 204 21.62 -3.32 27.00
N LEU A 205 20.98 -4.32 26.41
CA LEU A 205 19.54 -4.43 26.32
C LEU A 205 18.94 -4.78 27.70
N ALA A 206 17.65 -4.53 27.90
CA ALA A 206 16.96 -4.87 29.15
C ALA A 206 17.01 -6.38 29.48
N ASN A 207 17.14 -7.24 28.47
CA ASN A 207 17.32 -8.70 28.64
C ASN A 207 18.78 -9.13 28.92
N GLY A 208 19.71 -8.17 29.02
CA GLY A 208 21.14 -8.42 29.26
C GLY A 208 21.98 -8.70 28.01
N GLU A 209 21.39 -8.75 26.82
CA GLU A 209 22.15 -8.86 25.56
C GLU A 209 22.90 -7.56 25.29
N GLU A 210 24.06 -7.66 24.63
CA GLU A 210 24.91 -6.53 24.29
C GLU A 210 24.97 -6.28 22.79
N ILE A 211 24.73 -5.04 22.37
CA ILE A 211 24.97 -4.57 21.00
C ILE A 211 26.20 -3.68 21.00
N THR A 212 27.26 -4.09 20.33
CA THR A 212 28.50 -3.32 20.24
C THR A 212 28.57 -2.56 18.92
N ILE A 213 28.74 -1.23 18.98
CA ILE A 213 28.95 -0.37 17.81
C ILE A 213 30.39 0.15 17.86
N PRO A 214 31.26 -0.22 16.92
CA PRO A 214 32.63 0.27 16.91
C PRO A 214 32.71 1.76 16.56
N LYS A 215 33.61 2.50 17.19
CA LYS A 215 33.87 3.93 16.95
C LYS A 215 34.69 4.19 15.70
N THR A 216 35.39 3.18 15.18
CA THR A 216 36.25 3.30 14.00
C THR A 216 36.04 2.09 13.08
N GLY A 217 35.96 2.36 11.76
CA GLY A 217 36.08 1.33 10.73
C GLY A 217 34.89 0.39 10.58
N PHE A 218 33.77 0.85 10.06
CA PHE A 218 32.64 0.00 9.66
C PHE A 218 32.94 -0.96 8.49
N GLU A 219 34.15 -0.98 7.99
CA GLU A 219 34.57 -1.87 6.92
C GLU A 219 35.20 -3.19 7.42
N ILE A 220 35.12 -3.46 8.73
CA ILE A 220 35.74 -4.65 9.30
C ILE A 220 34.97 -5.92 8.92
N PHE A 221 33.64 -5.88 8.91
CA PHE A 221 32.79 -7.01 8.59
C PHE A 221 31.52 -6.57 7.85
N ALA A 222 31.47 -6.79 6.55
CA ALA A 222 30.35 -6.36 5.72
C ALA A 222 30.25 -7.16 4.42
N PHE A 223 29.04 -7.37 3.92
CA PHE A 223 28.83 -7.84 2.56
C PHE A 223 29.14 -6.76 1.53
N GLU A 224 29.61 -7.18 0.34
CA GLU A 224 29.69 -6.33 -0.83
C GLU A 224 28.29 -5.74 -1.14
N LYS A 225 28.27 -4.44 -1.45
CA LYS A 225 27.01 -3.76 -1.79
C LYS A 225 26.43 -4.29 -3.10
N PRO A 226 25.10 -4.34 -3.23
CA PRO A 226 24.43 -4.62 -4.50
C PRO A 226 24.89 -3.64 -5.60
N GLU A 227 24.85 -4.09 -6.84
CA GLU A 227 25.10 -3.24 -7.99
C GLU A 227 23.95 -2.23 -8.19
N GLY A 228 24.27 -1.01 -8.59
CA GLY A 228 23.31 0.05 -8.87
C GLY A 228 22.69 0.70 -7.62
N GLU A 229 21.45 1.18 -7.75
CA GLU A 229 20.72 1.89 -6.68
C GLU A 229 19.99 0.93 -5.69
N TYR A 230 20.20 -0.38 -5.84
CA TYR A 230 19.50 -1.37 -5.03
C TYR A 230 20.09 -1.48 -3.62
N HIS A 231 19.21 -1.76 -2.67
CA HIS A 231 19.59 -2.08 -1.29
C HIS A 231 19.58 -3.60 -1.02
N TYR A 232 19.28 -4.40 -2.06
CA TYR A 232 19.14 -5.85 -2.00
C TYR A 232 19.78 -6.53 -3.22
N HIS A 233 20.24 -7.77 -3.06
CA HIS A 233 20.75 -8.58 -4.16
C HIS A 233 19.63 -9.40 -4.79
N VAL A 234 19.41 -9.24 -6.08
CA VAL A 234 18.40 -9.99 -6.86
C VAL A 234 19.03 -11.24 -7.44
N PHE A 235 18.39 -12.37 -7.24
CA PHE A 235 18.74 -13.70 -7.78
C PHE A 235 17.59 -14.19 -8.64
N LYS A 236 17.91 -15.07 -9.59
CA LYS A 236 16.91 -15.97 -10.17
C LYS A 236 16.67 -17.12 -9.20
N PHE A 237 15.50 -17.74 -9.24
CA PHE A 237 15.27 -18.96 -8.49
C PHE A 237 16.33 -20.04 -8.84
N ASN A 238 16.81 -20.78 -7.83
CA ASN A 238 17.87 -21.78 -7.93
C ASN A 238 19.25 -21.26 -8.37
N GLU A 239 19.42 -19.95 -8.54
CA GLU A 239 20.71 -19.33 -8.83
C GLU A 239 21.64 -19.44 -7.60
N ALA A 240 22.93 -19.68 -7.87
CA ALA A 240 23.97 -19.61 -6.84
C ALA A 240 25.04 -18.60 -7.27
N ARG A 241 25.34 -17.63 -6.41
CA ARG A 241 26.31 -16.57 -6.68
C ARG A 241 27.23 -16.35 -5.50
N ASN A 242 28.46 -15.99 -5.79
CA ASN A 242 29.43 -15.60 -4.77
C ASN A 242 29.33 -14.11 -4.51
N ILE A 243 29.15 -13.73 -3.25
CA ILE A 243 29.16 -12.35 -2.77
C ILE A 243 30.42 -12.16 -1.94
N LYS A 244 31.17 -11.11 -2.18
CA LYS A 244 32.35 -10.77 -1.39
C LYS A 244 31.94 -10.33 0.01
N LEU A 245 32.82 -10.64 0.95
CA LEU A 245 32.69 -10.26 2.35
C LEU A 245 33.96 -9.51 2.77
N THR A 246 33.82 -8.27 3.21
CA THR A 246 34.89 -7.64 3.98
C THR A 246 34.96 -8.32 5.33
N ALA A 247 36.11 -8.84 5.72
CA ALA A 247 36.33 -9.52 6.99
C ALA A 247 37.76 -9.25 7.46
N GLU A 248 37.97 -8.06 8.01
CA GLU A 248 39.27 -7.62 8.53
C GLU A 248 39.36 -8.03 10.01
N ASP A 249 40.44 -8.71 10.38
CA ASP A 249 40.67 -9.22 11.76
C ASP A 249 39.56 -10.11 12.35
N ILE A 250 38.76 -10.71 11.50
CA ILE A 250 37.74 -11.70 11.90
C ILE A 250 38.39 -13.08 12.03
N ALA A 251 38.22 -13.71 13.20
CA ALA A 251 38.74 -15.05 13.50
C ALA A 251 37.81 -16.16 13.03
N THR A 252 36.49 -16.00 13.28
CA THR A 252 35.44 -16.96 12.87
C THR A 252 34.24 -16.22 12.31
N ILE A 253 33.52 -16.90 11.41
CA ILE A 253 32.28 -16.38 10.81
C ILE A 253 31.21 -17.45 10.96
N GLU A 254 30.07 -17.08 11.51
CA GLU A 254 28.95 -17.98 11.74
C GLU A 254 27.66 -17.42 11.11
N GLU A 255 26.79 -18.34 10.73
CA GLU A 255 25.47 -18.04 10.19
C GLU A 255 24.50 -17.82 11.36
N ILE A 256 23.84 -16.68 11.39
CA ILE A 256 22.83 -16.34 12.42
C ILE A 256 21.42 -16.42 11.86
N LYS A 257 21.21 -15.92 10.65
CA LYS A 257 19.88 -15.89 10.03
C LYS A 257 19.99 -16.09 8.53
N VAL A 258 19.20 -17.03 8.01
CA VAL A 258 19.04 -17.28 6.58
C VAL A 258 17.55 -17.41 6.28
N PRO A 259 17.02 -16.76 5.25
CA PRO A 259 15.62 -16.91 4.88
C PRO A 259 15.29 -18.34 4.46
N GLU A 260 14.04 -18.73 4.60
CA GLU A 260 13.57 -20.07 4.25
C GLU A 260 13.88 -20.43 2.78
N GLY A 261 14.44 -21.61 2.59
CA GLY A 261 14.83 -22.15 1.27
C GLY A 261 16.16 -21.65 0.71
N TRP A 262 16.76 -20.62 1.31
CA TRP A 262 18.11 -20.16 0.97
C TRP A 262 19.18 -21.03 1.63
N SER A 263 20.36 -21.07 1.05
CA SER A 263 21.50 -21.76 1.65
C SER A 263 22.80 -21.01 1.42
N LEU A 264 23.73 -21.14 2.35
CA LEU A 264 25.01 -20.46 2.35
C LEU A 264 26.18 -21.47 2.37
N GLN A 265 27.29 -21.04 1.79
CA GLN A 265 28.61 -21.67 1.97
C GLN A 265 29.62 -20.55 2.21
N ILE A 266 30.11 -20.45 3.44
CA ILE A 266 31.08 -19.43 3.86
C ILE A 266 32.48 -19.91 3.56
N ASN A 267 33.26 -19.13 2.82
CA ASN A 267 34.69 -19.32 2.62
C ASN A 267 35.44 -18.14 3.24
N ALA A 268 35.77 -18.29 4.52
CA ALA A 268 36.46 -17.25 5.29
C ALA A 268 37.85 -16.91 4.71
N GLN A 269 38.59 -17.89 4.18
CA GLN A 269 39.93 -17.65 3.60
C GLN A 269 39.87 -16.79 2.34
N LYS A 270 38.84 -16.99 1.51
CA LYS A 270 38.61 -16.20 0.30
C LYS A 270 37.79 -14.94 0.55
N LYS A 271 37.34 -14.70 1.78
CA LYS A 271 36.41 -13.60 2.14
C LYS A 271 35.19 -13.57 1.21
N MET A 272 34.55 -14.73 1.05
CA MET A 272 33.41 -14.90 0.13
C MET A 272 32.32 -15.76 0.76
N VAL A 273 31.08 -15.43 0.45
CA VAL A 273 29.90 -16.23 0.78
C VAL A 273 29.22 -16.64 -0.52
N ARG A 274 29.12 -17.95 -0.76
CA ARG A 274 28.30 -18.48 -1.85
C ARG A 274 26.87 -18.56 -1.35
N ILE A 275 26.00 -17.74 -1.93
CA ILE A 275 24.57 -17.69 -1.61
C ILE A 275 23.83 -18.41 -2.72
N LYS A 276 22.94 -19.34 -2.34
CA LYS A 276 22.06 -20.04 -3.28
C LYS A 276 20.60 -19.72 -2.95
N ALA A 277 19.88 -19.22 -3.95
CA ALA A 277 18.45 -18.97 -3.89
C ALA A 277 17.63 -20.27 -3.86
N PRO A 278 16.43 -20.27 -3.30
CA PRO A 278 15.54 -21.43 -3.26
C PRO A 278 15.18 -21.94 -4.65
N LYS A 279 14.78 -23.20 -4.72
CA LYS A 279 14.15 -23.74 -5.92
C LYS A 279 12.72 -23.18 -6.02
N GLN A 280 12.35 -22.72 -7.21
CA GLN A 280 11.00 -22.24 -7.47
C GLN A 280 9.96 -23.34 -7.33
N THR A 281 8.88 -23.07 -6.63
CA THR A 281 7.67 -23.89 -6.60
C THR A 281 6.62 -23.36 -7.59
N PRO A 282 5.68 -24.19 -8.07
CA PRO A 282 4.63 -23.73 -8.97
C PRO A 282 3.87 -22.53 -8.38
N GLY A 283 3.65 -21.50 -9.19
CA GLY A 283 2.99 -20.26 -8.78
C GLY A 283 3.80 -19.32 -7.90
N GLN A 284 5.00 -19.71 -7.47
CA GLN A 284 5.85 -18.85 -6.65
C GLN A 284 6.55 -17.80 -7.52
N SER A 285 6.25 -16.54 -7.25
CA SER A 285 6.84 -15.39 -7.97
C SER A 285 7.98 -14.71 -7.21
N TYR A 286 8.05 -14.91 -5.90
CA TYR A 286 8.95 -14.19 -5.01
C TYR A 286 9.37 -15.06 -3.81
N ASN A 287 10.61 -14.89 -3.39
CA ASN A 287 11.12 -15.32 -2.08
C ASN A 287 12.25 -14.39 -1.69
N GLY A 288 12.32 -13.96 -0.45
CA GLY A 288 13.37 -13.05 -0.02
C GLY A 288 13.44 -12.91 1.50
N GLY A 289 14.45 -12.20 1.93
CA GLY A 289 14.65 -11.90 3.34
C GLY A 289 16.07 -11.43 3.63
N ILE A 290 16.40 -11.35 4.90
CA ILE A 290 17.69 -10.88 5.37
C ILE A 290 18.56 -12.06 5.76
N ILE A 291 19.75 -12.15 5.19
CA ILE A 291 20.84 -13.02 5.62
C ILE A 291 21.67 -12.22 6.62
N THR A 292 21.95 -12.80 7.79
CA THR A 292 22.82 -12.21 8.80
C THR A 292 23.92 -13.20 9.18
N LEU A 293 25.16 -12.72 9.14
CA LEU A 293 26.35 -13.43 9.63
C LEU A 293 26.90 -12.72 10.86
N MET A 294 27.48 -13.49 11.74
CA MET A 294 28.24 -13.02 12.90
C MET A 294 29.71 -13.28 12.65
N GLY A 295 30.55 -12.29 12.84
CA GLY A 295 32.01 -12.40 12.85
C GLY A 295 32.56 -12.19 14.25
N LEU A 296 33.35 -13.10 14.78
CA LEU A 296 34.11 -12.90 15.99
C LEU A 296 35.48 -12.35 15.62
N GLY A 297 35.78 -11.14 16.06
CA GLY A 297 37.06 -10.49 15.86
C GLY A 297 38.17 -11.13 16.72
N ARG A 298 39.45 -11.03 16.29
CA ARG A 298 40.62 -11.48 17.08
C ARG A 298 40.79 -10.70 18.39
N ASN A 299 40.18 -9.55 18.46
CA ASN A 299 40.09 -8.71 19.65
C ASN A 299 38.96 -9.13 20.62
N GLY A 300 38.22 -10.21 20.32
CA GLY A 300 37.10 -10.70 21.11
C GLY A 300 35.77 -9.95 20.84
N ALA A 301 35.75 -8.94 19.96
CA ALA A 301 34.54 -8.24 19.63
C ALA A 301 33.68 -9.03 18.63
N THR A 302 32.35 -8.92 18.75
CA THR A 302 31.39 -9.53 17.85
C THR A 302 30.89 -8.49 16.84
N TYR A 303 30.86 -8.88 15.56
CA TYR A 303 30.42 -8.03 14.45
C TYR A 303 29.29 -8.72 13.70
N LEU A 304 28.31 -7.95 13.21
CA LEU A 304 27.21 -8.45 12.40
C LEU A 304 27.30 -7.88 10.98
N ALA A 305 27.14 -8.75 9.99
CA ALA A 305 26.96 -8.34 8.59
C ALA A 305 25.61 -8.85 8.09
N SER A 306 24.81 -7.96 7.52
CA SER A 306 23.50 -8.30 6.98
C SER A 306 23.37 -7.88 5.54
N ILE A 307 22.62 -8.68 4.77
CA ILE A 307 22.33 -8.44 3.36
C ILE A 307 20.87 -8.85 3.07
N GLU A 308 20.15 -8.02 2.35
CA GLU A 308 18.84 -8.40 1.84
C GLU A 308 18.99 -9.12 0.51
N VAL A 309 18.36 -10.28 0.38
CA VAL A 309 18.36 -11.11 -0.83
C VAL A 309 16.94 -11.35 -1.31
N ILE A 310 16.77 -11.34 -2.62
CA ILE A 310 15.47 -11.56 -3.28
C ILE A 310 15.68 -12.55 -4.43
N ALA A 311 14.90 -13.63 -4.45
CA ALA A 311 14.68 -14.46 -5.63
C ALA A 311 13.33 -14.10 -6.24
N SER A 312 13.33 -13.69 -7.50
CA SER A 312 12.14 -13.28 -8.22
C SER A 312 12.12 -13.86 -9.63
N ILE A 313 10.91 -14.00 -10.18
CA ILE A 313 10.75 -14.16 -11.63
C ILE A 313 11.10 -12.84 -12.32
N ASP A 314 11.39 -12.91 -13.61
CA ASP A 314 11.76 -11.72 -14.38
C ASP A 314 10.49 -11.06 -14.95
N TYR A 315 10.01 -10.04 -14.28
CA TYR A 315 8.86 -9.24 -14.73
C TYR A 315 9.19 -8.30 -15.90
N THR A 316 10.46 -8.16 -16.29
CA THR A 316 10.87 -7.31 -17.41
C THR A 316 10.93 -8.09 -18.74
N ASP A 317 10.63 -9.39 -18.74
CA ASP A 317 10.52 -10.19 -19.96
C ASP A 317 9.40 -9.61 -20.85
N PRO A 318 9.70 -9.10 -22.06
CA PRO A 318 8.71 -8.47 -22.92
C PRO A 318 7.63 -9.43 -23.42
N ALA A 319 7.81 -10.74 -23.23
CA ALA A 319 6.79 -11.75 -23.53
C ALA A 319 5.85 -12.04 -22.36
N GLY A 320 6.04 -11.38 -21.21
CA GLY A 320 5.16 -11.49 -20.06
C GLY A 320 3.94 -10.58 -20.15
N THR A 321 2.86 -10.95 -19.46
CA THR A 321 1.61 -10.18 -19.44
C THR A 321 1.16 -9.92 -18.02
N PHE A 322 0.92 -8.66 -17.69
CA PHE A 322 0.30 -8.26 -16.44
C PHE A 322 -1.22 -8.11 -16.60
N VAL A 323 -1.96 -8.63 -15.65
CA VAL A 323 -3.40 -8.40 -15.50
C VAL A 323 -3.63 -7.70 -14.19
N VAL A 324 -4.10 -6.46 -14.28
CA VAL A 324 -4.43 -5.65 -13.10
C VAL A 324 -5.88 -5.87 -12.74
N CYS A 325 -6.11 -6.39 -11.55
CA CYS A 325 -7.44 -6.60 -10.99
C CYS A 325 -7.83 -5.39 -10.13
N GLU A 326 -8.94 -4.75 -10.45
CA GLU A 326 -9.37 -3.51 -9.81
C GLU A 326 -9.67 -3.67 -8.31
N GLY A 327 -10.22 -4.82 -7.91
CA GLY A 327 -10.86 -4.97 -6.61
C GLY A 327 -12.26 -4.33 -6.62
N ASN A 328 -12.74 -3.87 -5.47
CA ASN A 328 -13.98 -3.12 -5.39
C ASN A 328 -13.93 -2.04 -4.31
N MET A 329 -14.90 -1.12 -4.32
CA MET A 329 -14.91 0.05 -3.43
C MET A 329 -15.11 -0.28 -1.95
N THR A 330 -15.54 -1.49 -1.57
CA THR A 330 -16.08 -1.75 -0.23
C THR A 330 -15.42 -2.89 0.52
N THR A 331 -14.96 -3.95 -0.16
CA THR A 331 -14.58 -5.20 0.52
C THR A 331 -13.24 -5.81 0.07
N VAL A 332 -12.72 -5.45 -1.11
CA VAL A 332 -11.52 -6.08 -1.68
C VAL A 332 -10.63 -5.03 -2.32
N ASN A 333 -9.37 -4.99 -1.93
CA ASN A 333 -8.33 -4.23 -2.64
C ASN A 333 -7.99 -4.87 -3.98
N GLY A 334 -7.38 -4.12 -4.87
CA GLY A 334 -6.92 -4.65 -6.15
C GLY A 334 -5.62 -5.42 -6.01
N THR A 335 -5.33 -6.26 -6.99
CA THR A 335 -4.11 -7.07 -7.07
C THR A 335 -3.60 -7.17 -8.49
N ILE A 336 -2.43 -7.79 -8.67
CA ILE A 336 -1.84 -8.01 -9.99
C ILE A 336 -1.56 -9.51 -10.16
N VAL A 337 -2.00 -10.02 -11.30
CA VAL A 337 -1.64 -11.34 -11.84
C VAL A 337 -0.63 -11.17 -12.95
N TYR A 338 0.34 -12.04 -13.03
CA TYR A 338 1.34 -12.06 -14.09
C TYR A 338 1.35 -13.42 -14.78
N TYR A 339 1.37 -13.39 -16.10
CA TYR A 339 1.58 -14.57 -16.95
C TYR A 339 2.96 -14.46 -17.61
N ASP A 340 3.81 -15.47 -17.43
CA ASP A 340 5.09 -15.52 -18.13
C ASP A 340 4.93 -15.93 -19.62
N LYS A 341 6.00 -15.94 -20.37
CA LYS A 341 6.02 -16.36 -21.79
C LYS A 341 5.54 -17.79 -22.04
N ASN A 342 5.46 -18.63 -21.02
CA ASN A 342 4.98 -20.01 -21.11
C ASN A 342 3.52 -20.12 -20.64
N ASN A 343 2.87 -18.98 -20.36
CA ASN A 343 1.54 -18.88 -19.75
C ASN A 343 1.45 -19.49 -18.33
N ASN A 344 2.57 -19.57 -17.59
CA ASN A 344 2.50 -19.86 -16.17
C ASN A 344 1.90 -18.66 -15.45
N GLU A 345 0.91 -18.92 -14.59
CA GLU A 345 0.21 -17.91 -13.82
C GLU A 345 0.86 -17.67 -12.48
N TYR A 346 1.00 -16.40 -12.11
CA TYR A 346 1.50 -15.95 -10.81
C TYR A 346 0.51 -14.95 -10.20
N LEU A 347 -0.13 -15.37 -9.13
CA LEU A 347 -1.14 -14.57 -8.44
C LEU A 347 -0.51 -13.66 -7.39
N ASN A 348 -1.15 -12.52 -7.12
CA ASN A 348 -0.84 -11.61 -6.02
C ASN A 348 0.65 -11.21 -5.98
N ILE A 349 1.21 -10.88 -7.14
CA ILE A 349 2.66 -10.69 -7.27
C ILE A 349 3.18 -9.49 -6.46
N PHE A 350 2.35 -8.46 -6.27
CA PHE A 350 2.70 -7.32 -5.43
C PHE A 350 2.71 -7.70 -3.95
N GLU A 351 1.68 -8.35 -3.48
CA GLU A 351 1.52 -8.78 -2.09
C GLU A 351 2.63 -9.76 -1.70
N ASN A 352 2.98 -10.68 -2.60
CA ASN A 352 4.06 -11.65 -2.39
C ASN A 352 5.43 -10.96 -2.21
N ALA A 353 5.68 -9.89 -2.95
CA ALA A 353 6.92 -9.13 -2.86
C ALA A 353 6.98 -8.15 -1.67
N ASN A 354 5.85 -7.83 -1.05
CA ASN A 354 5.72 -6.74 -0.08
C ASN A 354 5.11 -7.17 1.27
N ASN A 355 5.46 -8.37 1.75
CA ASN A 355 5.01 -8.89 3.06
C ASN A 355 3.49 -8.89 3.22
N HIS A 356 2.78 -9.30 2.17
CA HIS A 356 1.31 -9.32 2.10
C HIS A 356 0.62 -7.95 2.21
N LEU A 357 1.37 -6.86 2.07
CA LEU A 357 0.77 -5.54 1.89
C LEU A 357 0.02 -5.51 0.56
N GLU A 358 -1.23 -5.09 0.57
CA GLU A 358 -2.05 -4.95 -0.64
C GLU A 358 -1.77 -3.59 -1.32
N ILE A 359 -1.96 -3.51 -2.63
CA ILE A 359 -1.67 -2.31 -3.44
C ILE A 359 -2.49 -1.11 -2.95
N GLY A 360 -3.79 -1.29 -2.92
CA GLY A 360 -4.75 -0.27 -2.57
C GLY A 360 -6.13 -0.54 -3.16
N ASN A 361 -7.08 0.27 -2.73
CA ASN A 361 -8.48 0.07 -3.09
C ASN A 361 -8.79 0.70 -4.45
N VAL A 362 -9.41 -0.08 -5.33
CA VAL A 362 -9.80 0.29 -6.69
C VAL A 362 -8.59 0.68 -7.55
N VAL A 363 -7.78 -0.32 -7.93
CA VAL A 363 -6.62 -0.12 -8.83
C VAL A 363 -7.12 0.24 -10.23
N GLN A 364 -6.66 1.36 -10.77
CA GLN A 364 -7.14 1.91 -12.03
C GLN A 364 -6.16 1.77 -13.18
N ASP A 365 -4.86 1.86 -12.90
CA ASP A 365 -3.86 1.79 -13.95
C ASP A 365 -2.50 1.30 -13.46
N MET A 366 -1.76 0.72 -14.38
CA MET A 366 -0.37 0.32 -14.23
C MET A 366 0.43 0.85 -15.43
N TYR A 367 1.56 1.48 -15.16
CA TYR A 367 2.46 1.97 -16.19
C TYR A 367 3.90 1.54 -15.88
N MET A 368 4.57 0.97 -16.87
CA MET A 368 5.97 0.55 -16.74
C MET A 368 6.88 1.49 -17.51
N ALA A 369 7.86 2.06 -16.84
CA ALA A 369 8.87 2.92 -17.45
C ALA A 369 10.15 2.96 -16.59
N ASN A 370 11.30 3.08 -17.24
CA ASN A 370 12.58 3.36 -16.59
C ASN A 370 12.93 2.37 -15.46
N GLY A 371 12.65 1.08 -15.66
CA GLY A 371 12.89 0.03 -14.66
C GLY A 371 11.95 0.07 -13.46
N LYS A 372 10.85 0.83 -13.52
CA LYS A 372 9.85 0.94 -12.47
C LYS A 372 8.45 0.62 -12.97
N ILE A 373 7.62 0.16 -12.06
CA ILE A 373 6.18 -0.01 -12.23
C ILE A 373 5.48 1.05 -11.38
N TYR A 374 4.62 1.83 -12.01
CA TYR A 374 3.79 2.85 -11.38
C TYR A 374 2.35 2.34 -11.34
N LEU A 375 1.75 2.33 -10.16
CA LEU A 375 0.37 1.90 -9.94
C LEU A 375 -0.45 3.08 -9.46
N ILE A 376 -1.66 3.21 -10.00
CA ILE A 376 -2.63 4.22 -9.58
C ILE A 376 -3.85 3.51 -9.01
N THR A 377 -4.24 3.90 -7.80
CA THR A 377 -5.47 3.43 -7.16
C THR A 377 -6.38 4.62 -6.84
N GLN A 378 -7.68 4.42 -6.97
CA GLN A 378 -8.64 5.50 -6.78
C GLN A 378 -8.78 5.89 -5.30
N ASN A 379 -8.89 4.92 -4.41
CA ASN A 379 -9.15 5.13 -2.98
C ASN A 379 -7.92 4.92 -2.08
N GLY A 380 -6.81 4.44 -2.63
CA GLY A 380 -5.53 4.37 -1.96
C GLY A 380 -5.50 3.45 -0.75
N ASP A 381 -5.11 4.01 0.38
CA ASP A 381 -4.91 3.35 1.66
C ASP A 381 -6.21 2.90 2.36
N ARG A 382 -7.36 3.15 1.77
CA ARG A 382 -8.60 2.55 2.24
C ARG A 382 -8.41 1.03 2.35
N MET A 383 -8.89 0.42 3.42
CA MET A 383 -8.71 -1.00 3.72
C MET A 383 -7.23 -1.44 3.88
N ASN A 384 -6.38 -0.57 4.41
CA ASN A 384 -4.95 -0.81 4.66
C ASN A 384 -4.10 -1.09 3.41
N GLY A 385 -4.52 -0.60 2.25
CA GLY A 385 -3.70 -0.64 1.04
C GLY A 385 -2.49 0.31 1.11
N ALA A 386 -1.51 0.11 0.23
CA ALA A 386 -0.26 0.88 0.22
C ALA A 386 -0.45 2.37 -0.07
N GLY A 387 -1.36 2.74 -1.01
CA GLY A 387 -1.59 4.14 -1.34
C GLY A 387 -2.29 4.35 -2.67
N ARG A 388 -2.46 5.62 -3.08
CA ARG A 388 -3.02 6.00 -4.38
C ARG A 388 -1.98 6.08 -5.49
N PHE A 389 -0.74 6.32 -5.13
CA PHE A 389 0.40 6.32 -6.04
C PHE A 389 1.46 5.40 -5.46
N VAL A 390 1.71 4.28 -6.14
CA VAL A 390 2.66 3.26 -5.68
C VAL A 390 3.71 3.04 -6.76
N VAL A 391 4.98 2.97 -6.36
CA VAL A 391 6.11 2.72 -7.26
C VAL A 391 6.85 1.48 -6.81
N CYS A 392 7.05 0.55 -7.75
CA CYS A 392 7.77 -0.69 -7.52
C CYS A 392 8.99 -0.80 -8.45
N ASP A 393 9.97 -1.56 -8.02
CA ASP A 393 11.03 -2.06 -8.90
C ASP A 393 10.43 -3.02 -9.95
N ALA A 394 10.70 -2.78 -11.21
CA ALA A 394 10.10 -3.57 -12.30
C ALA A 394 10.62 -5.01 -12.39
N ARG A 395 11.75 -5.35 -11.76
CA ARG A 395 12.30 -6.72 -11.78
C ARG A 395 11.76 -7.58 -10.67
N THR A 396 11.41 -6.97 -9.53
CA THR A 396 11.10 -7.70 -8.30
C THR A 396 9.69 -7.47 -7.79
N MET A 397 8.97 -6.49 -8.32
CA MET A 397 7.68 -5.98 -7.83
C MET A 397 7.79 -5.39 -6.40
N LYS A 398 9.00 -5.29 -5.85
CA LYS A 398 9.19 -4.71 -4.52
C LYS A 398 8.87 -3.23 -4.53
N MET A 399 8.03 -2.81 -3.60
CA MET A 399 7.62 -1.42 -3.45
C MET A 399 8.79 -0.56 -2.98
N GLU A 400 9.06 0.52 -3.71
CA GLU A 400 10.07 1.52 -3.36
C GLU A 400 9.45 2.75 -2.70
N TYR A 401 8.21 3.06 -3.06
CA TYR A 401 7.52 4.26 -2.60
C TYR A 401 6.01 4.08 -2.67
N ALA A 402 5.31 4.67 -1.72
CA ALA A 402 3.86 4.82 -1.76
C ALA A 402 3.46 6.17 -1.19
N ASP A 403 2.39 6.76 -1.73
CA ASP A 403 1.87 8.06 -1.33
C ASP A 403 0.33 8.05 -1.37
N SER A 404 -0.29 8.75 -0.44
CA SER A 404 -1.75 8.94 -0.42
C SER A 404 -2.27 9.73 -1.61
N PHE A 405 -1.41 10.47 -2.29
CA PHE A 405 -1.68 11.23 -3.51
C PHE A 405 -2.97 12.05 -3.42
N VAL A 406 -3.06 12.83 -2.36
CA VAL A 406 -4.22 13.70 -2.09
C VAL A 406 -3.97 15.07 -2.69
N PHE A 407 -4.86 15.49 -3.56
CA PHE A 407 -4.88 16.84 -4.14
C PHE A 407 -6.30 17.31 -4.38
N LYS A 408 -6.47 18.59 -4.66
CA LYS A 408 -7.76 19.21 -4.89
C LYS A 408 -7.92 19.60 -6.36
N SER A 409 -9.16 19.54 -6.85
CA SER A 409 -9.54 20.12 -8.13
C SER A 409 -9.32 21.64 -8.12
N PRO A 410 -9.30 22.33 -9.28
CA PRO A 410 -9.27 23.78 -9.32
C PRO A 410 -10.42 24.47 -8.56
N LYS A 411 -11.53 23.76 -8.30
CA LYS A 411 -12.65 24.23 -7.47
C LYS A 411 -12.52 23.89 -5.98
N GLY A 412 -11.42 23.23 -5.57
CA GLY A 412 -11.21 22.82 -4.18
C GLY A 412 -11.81 21.48 -3.78
N GLU A 413 -12.40 20.74 -4.73
CA GLU A 413 -13.04 19.44 -4.51
C GLU A 413 -12.03 18.31 -4.37
N GLY A 414 -12.43 17.22 -3.71
CA GLY A 414 -11.64 15.97 -3.65
C GLY A 414 -11.52 15.33 -5.03
N THR A 415 -10.43 14.61 -5.24
CA THR A 415 -10.12 13.98 -6.53
C THR A 415 -9.83 12.50 -6.40
N TRP A 416 -10.07 11.76 -7.48
CA TRP A 416 -9.73 10.37 -7.69
C TRP A 416 -8.75 10.25 -8.85
N PRO A 417 -7.50 9.85 -8.63
CA PRO A 417 -6.57 9.55 -9.72
C PRO A 417 -7.05 8.31 -10.50
N GLN A 418 -6.84 8.31 -11.81
CA GLN A 418 -7.38 7.29 -12.71
C GLN A 418 -6.28 6.66 -13.59
N HIS A 419 -5.67 7.41 -14.48
CA HIS A 419 -4.69 6.93 -15.44
C HIS A 419 -3.40 7.72 -15.38
N ILE A 420 -2.28 7.04 -15.63
CA ILE A 420 -0.95 7.64 -15.56
C ILE A 420 -0.18 7.43 -16.85
N VAL A 421 0.66 8.40 -17.20
CA VAL A 421 1.73 8.28 -18.18
C VAL A 421 3.02 8.88 -17.63
N ILE A 422 4.13 8.19 -17.85
CA ILE A 422 5.46 8.66 -17.47
C ILE A 422 6.20 9.11 -18.74
N CYS A 423 6.71 10.34 -18.72
CA CYS A 423 7.32 10.98 -19.88
C CYS A 423 8.85 10.82 -19.90
N ASN A 424 9.47 10.76 -18.72
CA ASN A 424 10.91 10.55 -18.55
C ASN A 424 11.18 10.04 -17.12
N ASP A 425 12.43 10.04 -16.67
CA ASP A 425 12.84 9.47 -15.37
C ASP A 425 12.17 10.09 -14.14
N SER A 426 11.53 11.23 -14.28
CA SER A 426 10.91 11.92 -13.14
C SER A 426 9.54 12.51 -13.42
N LEU A 427 9.20 12.80 -14.66
CA LEU A 427 8.03 13.55 -15.04
C LEU A 427 6.90 12.63 -15.54
N GLY A 428 5.72 12.82 -15.02
CA GLY A 428 4.50 12.13 -15.46
C GLY A 428 3.27 13.03 -15.42
N TYR A 429 2.18 12.49 -15.94
CA TYR A 429 0.85 13.09 -15.90
C TYR A 429 -0.17 12.07 -15.43
N VAL A 430 -1.11 12.52 -14.61
CA VAL A 430 -2.19 11.68 -14.10
C VAL A 430 -3.54 12.30 -14.49
N GLN A 431 -4.35 11.54 -15.20
CA GLN A 431 -5.76 11.87 -15.41
C GLN A 431 -6.52 11.58 -14.11
N TRP A 432 -7.42 12.47 -13.72
CA TRP A 432 -8.22 12.38 -12.51
C TRP A 432 -9.67 12.78 -12.75
N SER A 433 -10.56 12.32 -11.87
CA SER A 433 -11.96 12.77 -11.78
C SER A 433 -12.27 13.28 -10.37
N ASP A 434 -13.37 14.06 -10.22
CA ASP A 434 -13.83 14.47 -8.90
C ASP A 434 -14.40 13.28 -8.11
N SER A 435 -14.34 13.38 -6.79
CA SER A 435 -14.83 12.34 -5.87
C SER A 435 -16.27 12.58 -5.42
N ASN A 436 -16.88 13.69 -5.78
CA ASN A 436 -18.26 14.07 -5.44
C ASN A 436 -19.27 13.81 -6.56
N MET A 437 -18.82 13.17 -7.64
CA MET A 437 -19.65 12.77 -8.80
C MET A 437 -20.29 13.93 -9.59
N GLU A 438 -19.74 15.13 -9.51
CA GLU A 438 -20.15 16.26 -10.37
C GLU A 438 -19.68 16.11 -11.82
N GLN A 439 -18.92 15.04 -12.09
CA GLN A 439 -18.45 14.69 -13.43
C GLN A 439 -17.43 15.68 -14.00
N THR A 440 -16.69 16.32 -13.11
CA THR A 440 -15.52 17.10 -13.48
C THR A 440 -14.26 16.25 -13.46
N SER A 441 -13.31 16.58 -14.30
CA SER A 441 -12.07 15.84 -14.47
C SER A 441 -10.97 16.76 -14.98
N GLY A 442 -9.74 16.28 -14.96
CA GLY A 442 -8.61 17.03 -15.44
C GLY A 442 -7.35 16.17 -15.54
N ILE A 443 -6.24 16.81 -15.87
CA ILE A 443 -4.92 16.18 -15.95
C ILE A 443 -3.98 16.97 -15.05
N ILE A 444 -3.27 16.27 -14.17
CA ILE A 444 -2.31 16.88 -13.27
C ILE A 444 -0.91 16.39 -13.60
N LYS A 445 0.05 17.31 -13.57
CA LYS A 445 1.48 16.99 -13.69
C LYS A 445 2.03 16.52 -12.37
N ILE A 446 2.86 15.50 -12.41
CA ILE A 446 3.61 14.99 -11.27
C ILE A 446 5.10 14.95 -11.57
N VAL A 447 5.90 15.07 -10.52
CA VAL A 447 7.35 14.84 -10.56
C VAL A 447 7.70 13.86 -9.47
N TYR A 448 8.18 12.69 -9.86
CA TYR A 448 8.67 11.67 -8.94
C TYR A 448 10.18 11.51 -9.10
N LYS A 449 10.94 11.85 -8.07
CA LYS A 449 12.40 11.76 -8.07
C LYS A 449 12.93 11.49 -6.67
N ASN A 450 13.95 10.64 -6.55
CA ASN A 450 14.60 10.33 -5.27
C ASN A 450 13.59 9.89 -4.18
N ARG A 451 12.62 9.03 -4.54
CA ARG A 451 11.54 8.56 -3.65
C ARG A 451 10.74 9.71 -3.03
N LYS A 452 10.51 10.76 -3.78
CA LYS A 452 9.66 11.89 -3.40
C LYS A 452 8.72 12.23 -4.55
N LEU A 453 7.44 12.34 -4.24
CA LEU A 453 6.41 12.78 -5.16
C LEU A 453 6.14 14.28 -4.94
N LYS A 454 6.21 15.04 -6.02
CA LYS A 454 5.73 16.42 -6.07
C LYS A 454 4.54 16.47 -7.00
N ILE A 455 3.43 16.98 -6.50
CA ILE A 455 2.20 17.19 -7.24
C ILE A 455 2.19 18.67 -7.68
N ASP A 456 1.96 18.91 -8.96
CA ASP A 456 1.81 20.26 -9.52
C ASP A 456 0.32 20.63 -9.59
N LYS A 457 -0.03 21.71 -10.23
CA LYS A 457 -1.43 22.07 -10.50
C LYS A 457 -1.97 21.35 -11.74
N THR A 458 -3.30 21.28 -11.84
CA THR A 458 -3.99 20.79 -13.03
C THR A 458 -3.56 21.58 -14.27
N VAL A 459 -3.30 20.87 -15.36
CA VAL A 459 -2.92 21.48 -16.64
C VAL A 459 -4.09 22.33 -17.13
N GLU A 460 -3.82 23.61 -17.38
CA GLU A 460 -4.83 24.57 -17.83
C GLU A 460 -5.49 24.11 -19.14
N GLY A 461 -6.81 24.22 -19.22
CA GLY A 461 -7.59 23.78 -20.36
C GLY A 461 -7.92 22.27 -20.39
N THR A 462 -7.52 21.48 -19.38
CA THR A 462 -7.93 20.07 -19.26
C THR A 462 -9.02 19.86 -18.21
N PHE A 463 -9.35 20.89 -17.44
CA PHE A 463 -10.33 20.82 -16.36
C PHE A 463 -11.72 21.26 -16.85
N GLY A 464 -12.73 20.49 -16.50
CA GLY A 464 -14.13 20.77 -16.77
C GLY A 464 -14.98 19.51 -16.67
N LYS A 465 -16.23 19.60 -17.11
CA LYS A 465 -17.07 18.41 -17.25
C LYS A 465 -16.51 17.52 -18.35
N PHE A 466 -16.37 16.22 -18.07
CA PHE A 466 -15.83 15.29 -19.06
C PHE A 466 -16.68 15.19 -20.34
N THR A 467 -17.97 15.57 -20.28
CA THR A 467 -18.87 15.61 -21.43
C THR A 467 -18.61 16.78 -22.39
N THR A 468 -17.93 17.82 -21.95
CA THR A 468 -17.72 19.03 -22.75
C THR A 468 -16.25 19.39 -22.94
N GLU A 469 -15.45 19.47 -21.89
CA GLU A 469 -14.08 20.00 -21.95
C GLU A 469 -13.08 19.26 -21.07
N GLY A 470 -13.55 18.58 -19.99
CA GLY A 470 -12.69 17.87 -19.06
C GLY A 470 -12.04 16.63 -19.66
N ALA A 471 -10.93 16.20 -19.08
CA ALA A 471 -10.23 15.00 -19.50
C ALA A 471 -11.13 13.77 -19.34
N ILE A 472 -11.22 12.94 -20.37
CA ILE A 472 -12.02 11.71 -20.33
C ILE A 472 -11.28 10.64 -19.55
N LYS A 473 -12.01 9.83 -18.77
CA LYS A 473 -11.46 8.68 -18.05
C LYS A 473 -11.01 7.59 -19.04
N THR A 474 -9.81 7.77 -19.56
CA THR A 474 -9.14 6.85 -20.49
C THR A 474 -7.63 7.01 -20.38
N ARG A 475 -6.88 6.01 -20.84
CA ARG A 475 -5.42 6.08 -20.82
C ARG A 475 -4.90 7.29 -21.60
N LEU A 476 -3.81 7.86 -21.11
CA LEU A 476 -3.03 8.88 -21.80
C LEU A 476 -2.02 8.21 -22.74
N VAL A 477 -1.66 8.87 -23.82
CA VAL A 477 -0.61 8.41 -24.74
C VAL A 477 0.58 9.34 -24.66
N PHE A 478 1.78 8.79 -24.37
CA PHE A 478 3.03 9.52 -24.52
C PHE A 478 3.74 9.04 -25.80
N SER A 479 4.01 9.97 -26.69
CA SER A 479 4.70 9.66 -27.94
C SER A 479 5.49 10.89 -28.41
N ARG A 480 6.72 10.68 -28.88
CA ARG A 480 7.61 11.72 -29.46
C ARG A 480 7.70 12.98 -28.58
N GLY A 481 7.80 12.78 -27.26
CA GLY A 481 7.97 13.88 -26.28
C GLY A 481 6.71 14.69 -25.99
N LYS A 482 5.52 14.25 -26.43
CA LYS A 482 4.24 14.89 -26.20
C LYS A 482 3.27 13.93 -25.49
N VAL A 483 2.34 14.48 -24.72
CA VAL A 483 1.24 13.73 -24.10
C VAL A 483 -0.07 14.05 -24.83
N TYR A 484 -0.76 13.01 -25.25
CA TYR A 484 -2.04 13.11 -25.94
C TYR A 484 -3.13 12.61 -25.00
N ALA A 485 -4.21 13.37 -24.88
CA ALA A 485 -5.33 13.05 -24.02
C ALA A 485 -6.67 13.37 -24.68
N ALA A 486 -7.63 12.46 -24.52
CA ALA A 486 -9.02 12.73 -24.90
C ALA A 486 -9.66 13.67 -23.87
N CYS A 487 -10.31 14.73 -24.33
CA CYS A 487 -10.96 15.74 -23.49
C CYS A 487 -12.27 16.17 -24.10
N GLY A 488 -13.39 15.87 -23.45
CA GLY A 488 -14.72 16.34 -23.84
C GLY A 488 -15.06 16.06 -25.31
N HIS A 489 -15.24 17.11 -26.06
CA HIS A 489 -15.54 17.07 -27.50
C HIS A 489 -14.31 16.86 -28.39
N GLY A 490 -13.13 16.59 -27.81
CA GLY A 490 -11.92 16.56 -28.61
C GLY A 490 -10.75 15.83 -27.95
N MET A 491 -9.58 16.30 -28.27
CA MET A 491 -8.34 15.87 -27.68
C MET A 491 -7.38 17.05 -27.52
N VAL A 492 -6.43 16.90 -26.63
CA VAL A 492 -5.35 17.87 -26.41
C VAL A 492 -3.99 17.21 -26.56
N ILE A 493 -3.03 18.00 -27.00
CA ILE A 493 -1.59 17.67 -26.99
C ILE A 493 -0.94 18.56 -25.93
N ILE A 494 -0.38 17.97 -24.90
CA ILE A 494 0.36 18.66 -23.85
C ILE A 494 1.86 18.58 -24.16
N ASP A 495 2.52 19.74 -24.11
CA ASP A 495 3.98 19.80 -24.17
C ASP A 495 4.55 19.70 -22.74
N PRO A 496 5.26 18.61 -22.39
CA PRO A 496 5.85 18.46 -21.06
C PRO A 496 6.89 19.53 -20.69
N LYS A 497 7.53 20.17 -21.68
CA LYS A 497 8.53 21.21 -21.45
C LYS A 497 7.91 22.50 -20.90
N THR A 498 6.75 22.88 -21.42
CA THR A 498 6.02 24.09 -21.03
C THR A 498 4.89 23.83 -20.04
N ASN A 499 4.51 22.56 -19.88
CA ASN A 499 3.34 22.12 -19.12
C ASN A 499 2.05 22.79 -19.58
N SER A 500 1.89 22.97 -20.87
CA SER A 500 0.74 23.62 -21.48
C SER A 500 0.22 22.84 -22.70
N ILE A 501 -1.04 23.10 -23.06
CA ILE A 501 -1.62 22.55 -24.29
C ILE A 501 -0.97 23.26 -25.48
N SER A 502 -0.29 22.48 -26.33
CA SER A 502 0.29 22.96 -27.58
C SER A 502 -0.71 22.93 -28.74
N LYS A 503 -1.70 22.03 -28.67
CA LYS A 503 -2.77 21.93 -29.66
C LYS A 503 -4.02 21.32 -29.05
N ARG A 504 -5.18 21.80 -29.50
CA ARG A 504 -6.52 21.22 -29.22
C ARG A 504 -7.21 20.96 -30.53
N LEU A 505 -7.82 19.77 -30.64
CA LEU A 505 -8.71 19.39 -31.71
C LEU A 505 -10.12 19.22 -31.13
N GLU A 506 -11.12 19.79 -31.77
CA GLU A 506 -12.51 19.72 -31.31
C GLU A 506 -13.47 19.29 -32.43
N TYR A 507 -14.37 18.38 -32.06
CA TYR A 507 -15.52 17.96 -32.85
C TYR A 507 -16.79 18.29 -32.08
N LYS A 508 -17.34 19.50 -32.33
CA LYS A 508 -18.51 19.99 -31.63
C LYS A 508 -19.69 19.03 -31.77
N GLY A 509 -20.42 18.79 -30.69
CA GLY A 509 -21.56 17.87 -30.66
C GLY A 509 -21.20 16.41 -30.51
N ARG A 510 -19.92 16.03 -30.67
CA ARG A 510 -19.41 14.67 -30.47
C ARG A 510 -18.64 14.59 -29.15
N GLN A 511 -18.53 13.40 -28.61
CA GLN A 511 -17.70 13.14 -27.43
C GLN A 511 -16.59 12.17 -27.79
N ALA A 512 -15.35 12.50 -27.45
CA ALA A 512 -14.23 11.56 -27.53
C ALA A 512 -14.42 10.39 -26.56
N LYS A 513 -14.01 9.19 -26.95
CA LYS A 513 -14.24 7.94 -26.21
C LYS A 513 -12.97 7.17 -25.91
N GLY A 514 -11.84 7.72 -26.19
CA GLY A 514 -10.54 7.11 -25.94
C GLY A 514 -9.47 7.76 -26.81
N ILE A 515 -8.25 7.27 -26.65
CA ILE A 515 -7.11 7.70 -27.46
C ILE A 515 -6.06 6.57 -27.47
N VAL A 516 -5.53 6.24 -28.64
CA VAL A 516 -4.47 5.23 -28.77
C VAL A 516 -3.46 5.63 -29.85
N LYS A 517 -2.27 5.04 -29.78
CA LYS A 517 -1.26 5.10 -30.83
C LYS A 517 -1.30 3.79 -31.64
N GLY A 518 -1.48 3.89 -32.94
CA GLY A 518 -1.43 2.76 -33.86
C GLY A 518 0.00 2.31 -34.21
N ALA A 519 0.11 1.17 -34.88
CA ALA A 519 1.40 0.61 -35.34
C ALA A 519 2.15 1.55 -36.30
N ASN A 520 1.42 2.35 -37.11
CA ASN A 520 1.99 3.37 -37.98
C ASN A 520 2.53 4.63 -37.24
N GLY A 521 2.37 4.66 -35.90
CA GLY A 521 2.78 5.77 -35.05
C GLY A 521 1.79 6.94 -34.99
N HIS A 522 0.68 6.86 -35.72
CA HIS A 522 -0.40 7.85 -35.68
C HIS A 522 -1.25 7.70 -34.42
N ILE A 523 -1.96 8.76 -34.08
CA ILE A 523 -2.86 8.82 -32.95
C ILE A 523 -4.30 8.65 -33.46
N PHE A 524 -5.05 7.77 -32.83
CA PHE A 524 -6.45 7.50 -33.15
C PHE A 524 -7.34 7.87 -31.99
N VAL A 525 -8.39 8.62 -32.27
CA VAL A 525 -9.40 9.07 -31.30
C VAL A 525 -10.78 8.68 -31.80
N PRO A 526 -11.48 7.75 -31.14
CA PRO A 526 -12.87 7.45 -31.45
C PRO A 526 -13.77 8.55 -30.89
N PHE A 527 -14.73 8.98 -31.70
CA PHE A 527 -15.79 9.91 -31.33
C PHE A 527 -17.15 9.24 -31.52
N ALA A 528 -18.02 9.42 -30.53
CA ALA A 528 -19.44 9.09 -30.70
C ALA A 528 -20.06 9.88 -31.85
N GLY A 529 -21.21 9.44 -32.33
CA GLY A 529 -22.09 10.26 -33.16
C GLY A 529 -22.48 11.55 -32.43
N GLU A 530 -23.04 12.53 -33.15
CA GLU A 530 -23.62 13.71 -32.53
C GLU A 530 -24.85 13.30 -31.72
N PHE A 531 -24.92 13.79 -30.48
CA PHE A 531 -25.98 13.39 -29.57
C PHE A 531 -27.31 14.11 -29.90
N LYS A 532 -28.40 13.37 -29.72
CA LYS A 532 -29.75 13.92 -29.69
C LYS A 532 -30.18 14.11 -28.24
N GLY A 533 -30.10 15.33 -27.72
CA GLY A 533 -30.47 15.64 -26.35
C GLY A 533 -29.31 15.55 -25.32
N ASN A 534 -29.55 14.96 -24.14
CA ASN A 534 -28.52 14.88 -23.09
C ASN A 534 -27.39 13.91 -23.46
N GLN A 535 -26.18 14.45 -23.57
CA GLN A 535 -25.00 13.72 -24.02
C GLN A 535 -24.54 12.58 -23.07
N GLN A 536 -24.90 12.61 -21.81
CA GLN A 536 -24.33 11.72 -20.80
C GLN A 536 -24.85 10.29 -20.90
N TRP A 537 -26.15 10.14 -21.16
CA TRP A 537 -26.84 8.84 -21.13
C TRP A 537 -27.54 8.50 -22.43
N ASN A 538 -27.44 9.38 -23.43
CA ASN A 538 -28.15 9.21 -24.68
C ASN A 538 -27.35 8.35 -25.65
N THR A 539 -27.98 7.28 -26.13
CA THR A 539 -27.47 6.39 -27.19
C THR A 539 -28.07 6.73 -28.57
N GLU A 540 -28.96 7.74 -28.64
CA GLU A 540 -29.48 8.22 -29.90
C GLU A 540 -28.56 9.28 -30.51
N PHE A 541 -28.10 9.03 -31.70
CA PHE A 541 -27.19 9.89 -32.44
C PHE A 541 -27.83 10.40 -33.70
N THR A 542 -27.48 11.63 -34.12
CA THR A 542 -27.91 12.26 -35.36
C THR A 542 -26.93 12.07 -36.51
N SER A 543 -25.75 11.53 -36.22
CA SER A 543 -24.72 11.23 -37.21
C SER A 543 -23.94 9.95 -36.85
N ASP A 544 -23.26 9.35 -37.81
CA ASP A 544 -22.44 8.20 -37.61
C ASP A 544 -21.22 8.50 -36.70
N PRO A 545 -20.77 7.56 -35.86
CA PRO A 545 -19.51 7.69 -35.12
C PRO A 545 -18.31 7.68 -36.07
N ILE A 546 -17.19 8.25 -35.62
CA ILE A 546 -15.95 8.31 -36.40
C ILE A 546 -14.76 7.92 -35.53
N ILE A 547 -13.70 7.43 -36.18
CA ILE A 547 -12.36 7.36 -35.58
C ILE A 547 -11.48 8.34 -36.35
N VAL A 548 -10.95 9.33 -35.64
CA VAL A 548 -10.08 10.35 -36.24
C VAL A 548 -8.65 9.87 -36.14
N GLU A 549 -7.98 9.74 -37.28
CA GLU A 549 -6.56 9.46 -37.39
C GLU A 549 -5.81 10.78 -37.57
N MET A 550 -4.77 10.98 -36.82
CA MET A 550 -3.91 12.18 -36.89
C MET A 550 -2.43 11.83 -36.77
N ASP A 551 -1.60 12.71 -37.30
CA ASP A 551 -0.16 12.64 -37.11
C ASP A 551 0.25 13.04 -35.67
N HIS A 552 1.53 12.98 -35.37
CA HIS A 552 2.07 13.33 -34.05
C HIS A 552 2.02 14.85 -33.74
N GLU A 553 1.77 15.70 -34.73
CA GLU A 553 1.52 17.12 -34.52
C GLU A 553 0.02 17.45 -34.37
N GLY A 554 -0.83 16.41 -34.43
CA GLY A 554 -2.28 16.53 -34.32
C GLY A 554 -2.92 17.09 -35.60
N THR A 555 -2.30 16.90 -36.76
CA THR A 555 -2.93 17.19 -38.04
C THR A 555 -3.78 15.99 -38.43
N VAL A 556 -5.07 16.23 -38.67
CA VAL A 556 -5.99 15.17 -39.11
C VAL A 556 -5.56 14.65 -40.47
N ILE A 557 -5.30 13.34 -40.53
CA ILE A 557 -4.95 12.63 -41.76
C ILE A 557 -6.24 12.09 -42.39
N GLN A 558 -7.09 11.47 -41.57
CA GLN A 558 -8.32 10.84 -42.03
C GLN A 558 -9.38 10.74 -40.95
N GLU A 559 -10.64 10.81 -41.34
CA GLU A 559 -11.80 10.44 -40.55
C GLU A 559 -12.34 9.11 -41.06
N HIS A 560 -12.24 8.07 -40.25
CA HIS A 560 -12.77 6.74 -40.54
C HIS A 560 -14.22 6.71 -40.04
N LYS A 561 -15.19 6.69 -40.94
CA LYS A 561 -16.62 6.59 -40.61
C LYS A 561 -16.93 5.16 -40.16
N MET A 562 -17.63 5.05 -39.03
CA MET A 562 -18.16 3.79 -38.52
C MET A 562 -19.66 3.74 -38.79
N PRO A 563 -20.25 2.56 -38.99
CA PRO A 563 -21.70 2.44 -39.11
C PRO A 563 -22.38 2.86 -37.79
N ASN A 564 -23.62 3.33 -37.88
CA ASN A 564 -24.41 3.76 -36.72
C ASN A 564 -24.73 2.64 -35.73
N THR A 565 -24.47 1.37 -36.09
CA THR A 565 -24.54 0.22 -35.18
C THR A 565 -23.38 0.18 -34.20
N VAL A 566 -22.28 0.89 -34.46
CA VAL A 566 -21.15 1.04 -33.54
C VAL A 566 -21.45 2.15 -32.55
N VAL A 567 -21.45 1.82 -31.25
CA VAL A 567 -21.62 2.80 -30.19
C VAL A 567 -20.44 2.71 -29.24
N PHE A 568 -19.54 3.67 -29.29
CA PHE A 568 -18.43 3.72 -28.36
C PHE A 568 -18.93 3.98 -26.94
N PRO A 569 -18.65 3.11 -25.95
CA PRO A 569 -19.21 3.21 -24.62
C PRO A 569 -18.76 4.46 -23.87
N VAL A 570 -19.63 4.95 -23.01
CA VAL A 570 -19.33 5.99 -22.03
C VAL A 570 -19.35 5.36 -20.65
N ALA A 571 -18.24 5.38 -19.96
CA ALA A 571 -18.21 4.96 -18.57
C ALA A 571 -17.62 6.08 -17.72
N THR A 572 -18.37 6.50 -16.70
CA THR A 572 -17.94 7.52 -15.75
C THR A 572 -17.27 6.89 -14.53
N TRP A 573 -17.64 5.68 -14.20
CA TRP A 573 -17.21 4.96 -13.00
C TRP A 573 -16.48 3.64 -13.27
N SER A 574 -16.57 3.04 -14.45
CA SER A 574 -15.81 1.84 -14.78
C SER A 574 -14.41 2.21 -15.27
N PRO A 575 -13.43 1.28 -15.19
CA PRO A 575 -12.17 1.43 -15.91
C PRO A 575 -12.40 1.72 -17.39
N ALA A 576 -11.44 2.38 -18.03
CA ALA A 576 -11.58 2.78 -19.43
C ALA A 576 -11.78 1.56 -20.34
N ILE A 577 -13.01 1.33 -20.75
CA ILE A 577 -13.32 0.32 -21.79
C ILE A 577 -12.87 0.86 -23.15
N GLY A 578 -12.18 1.75 -23.37
CA GLY A 578 -11.88 2.51 -24.56
C GLY A 578 -11.54 1.70 -25.80
N ILE A 579 -10.47 2.09 -26.40
CA ILE A 579 -9.91 1.52 -27.61
C ILE A 579 -8.50 1.05 -27.30
N CYS A 580 -8.07 -0.06 -27.87
CA CYS A 580 -6.67 -0.46 -27.91
C CYS A 580 -6.22 -0.70 -29.35
N ALA A 581 -4.91 -0.68 -29.58
CA ALA A 581 -4.31 -0.84 -30.91
C ALA A 581 -3.28 -1.97 -30.88
N SER A 582 -3.14 -2.66 -32.02
CA SER A 582 -1.98 -3.52 -32.25
C SER A 582 -0.72 -2.67 -32.37
N PHE A 583 0.40 -3.20 -31.89
CA PHE A 583 1.71 -2.57 -32.00
C PHE A 583 2.40 -2.85 -33.34
N THR A 584 1.97 -3.89 -34.04
CA THR A 584 2.62 -4.41 -35.25
C THR A 584 1.73 -4.44 -36.47
N GLU A 585 0.41 -4.43 -36.27
CA GLU A 585 -0.58 -4.54 -37.36
C GLU A 585 -1.50 -3.32 -37.38
N PRO A 586 -2.11 -2.98 -38.53
CA PRO A 586 -2.98 -1.81 -38.66
C PRO A 586 -4.37 -2.06 -38.06
N HIS A 587 -4.43 -2.59 -36.84
CA HIS A 587 -5.67 -2.95 -36.19
C HIS A 587 -5.95 -2.15 -34.93
N LEU A 588 -7.20 -1.68 -34.81
CA LEU A 588 -7.80 -1.13 -33.61
C LEU A 588 -8.86 -2.10 -33.11
N TYR A 589 -8.98 -2.21 -31.79
CA TYR A 589 -9.98 -3.05 -31.12
C TYR A 589 -10.76 -2.20 -30.13
N PHE A 590 -12.08 -2.33 -30.13
CA PHE A 590 -12.95 -1.56 -29.26
C PHE A 590 -14.24 -2.30 -28.93
N VAL A 591 -14.81 -2.01 -27.79
CA VAL A 591 -16.18 -2.40 -27.45
C VAL A 591 -17.12 -1.51 -28.24
N ASP A 592 -18.09 -2.08 -28.91
CA ASP A 592 -18.94 -1.43 -29.89
C ASP A 592 -20.40 -1.24 -29.42
N VAL A 593 -20.67 -1.47 -28.14
CA VAL A 593 -22.01 -1.38 -27.54
C VAL A 593 -21.98 -0.47 -26.33
N ALA A 594 -22.93 0.43 -26.22
CA ALA A 594 -23.02 1.44 -25.14
C ALA A 594 -23.46 0.87 -23.78
N ASP A 595 -23.69 -0.43 -23.65
CA ASP A 595 -24.24 -1.03 -22.46
C ASP A 595 -23.14 -1.54 -21.53
N PHE A 596 -23.40 -1.50 -20.21
CA PHE A 596 -22.63 -2.22 -19.20
C PHE A 596 -22.55 -3.73 -19.43
N ASN A 597 -23.46 -4.25 -20.24
CA ASN A 597 -23.54 -5.66 -20.61
C ASN A 597 -22.82 -5.99 -21.92
N ALA A 598 -21.95 -5.10 -22.40
CA ALA A 598 -21.14 -5.37 -23.58
C ALA A 598 -20.31 -6.65 -23.39
N SER A 599 -20.60 -7.67 -24.20
CA SER A 599 -19.92 -8.98 -24.11
C SER A 599 -19.05 -9.28 -25.34
N THR A 600 -19.05 -8.36 -26.33
CA THR A 600 -18.32 -8.47 -27.61
C THR A 600 -17.42 -7.28 -27.84
N ALA A 601 -16.39 -7.45 -28.67
CA ALA A 601 -15.57 -6.35 -29.16
C ALA A 601 -15.32 -6.49 -30.66
N SER A 602 -15.21 -5.37 -31.34
CA SER A 602 -14.96 -5.27 -32.78
C SER A 602 -13.50 -4.98 -33.07
N ARG A 603 -13.08 -5.34 -34.26
CA ARG A 603 -11.77 -5.06 -34.84
C ARG A 603 -11.90 -4.21 -36.09
N TYR A 604 -11.07 -3.19 -36.21
CA TYR A 604 -11.02 -2.32 -37.38
C TYR A 604 -9.60 -2.23 -37.92
N ASN A 605 -9.46 -2.53 -39.20
CA ASN A 605 -8.21 -2.31 -39.92
C ASN A 605 -8.25 -0.93 -40.58
N TYR A 606 -7.39 -0.01 -40.10
CA TYR A 606 -7.43 1.38 -40.55
C TYR A 606 -6.80 1.62 -41.94
N GLU A 607 -6.00 0.70 -42.45
CA GLU A 607 -5.46 0.77 -43.82
C GLU A 607 -6.49 0.27 -44.86
N THR A 608 -7.03 -0.92 -44.65
CA THR A 608 -8.01 -1.52 -45.56
C THR A 608 -9.42 -1.04 -45.34
N LYS A 609 -9.67 -0.33 -44.23
CA LYS A 609 -10.99 0.15 -43.80
C LYS A 609 -11.99 -0.96 -43.51
N LYS A 610 -11.50 -2.18 -43.26
CA LYS A 610 -12.34 -3.33 -42.95
C LYS A 610 -12.74 -3.32 -41.49
N LEU A 611 -14.04 -3.30 -41.23
CA LEU A 611 -14.63 -3.48 -39.90
C LEU A 611 -15.12 -4.92 -39.74
N GLU A 612 -14.75 -5.55 -38.66
CA GLU A 612 -15.20 -6.89 -38.26
C GLU A 612 -15.92 -6.75 -36.91
N LEU A 613 -17.26 -6.69 -36.99
CA LEU A 613 -18.11 -6.63 -35.80
C LEU A 613 -18.03 -7.93 -35.01
N HIS A 614 -18.04 -7.82 -33.70
CA HIS A 614 -18.00 -8.97 -32.78
C HIS A 614 -16.81 -9.93 -33.04
N TYR A 615 -15.66 -9.38 -33.44
CA TYR A 615 -14.41 -10.13 -33.60
C TYR A 615 -14.06 -10.93 -32.35
N VAL A 616 -14.28 -10.35 -31.16
CA VAL A 616 -14.31 -11.06 -29.89
C VAL A 616 -15.74 -11.46 -29.62
N PRO A 617 -16.09 -12.76 -29.68
CA PRO A 617 -17.46 -13.20 -29.44
C PRO A 617 -17.84 -13.13 -27.96
N SER A 618 -19.15 -13.15 -27.70
CA SER A 618 -19.65 -13.33 -26.34
C SER A 618 -19.15 -14.64 -25.74
N PHE A 619 -18.73 -14.58 -24.50
CA PHE A 619 -18.38 -15.75 -23.72
C PHE A 619 -19.52 -16.12 -22.77
N LYS A 620 -19.94 -17.39 -22.82
CA LYS A 620 -21.01 -17.95 -21.96
C LYS A 620 -20.49 -19.17 -21.22
N GLU A 621 -20.80 -19.24 -19.94
CA GLU A 621 -20.60 -20.43 -19.14
C GLU A 621 -21.94 -20.79 -18.48
N GLY A 622 -22.53 -21.91 -18.89
CA GLY A 622 -23.89 -22.26 -18.50
C GLY A 622 -24.92 -21.20 -18.98
N TYR A 623 -25.61 -20.57 -18.03
CA TYR A 623 -26.57 -19.48 -18.31
C TYR A 623 -25.99 -18.08 -18.17
N SER A 624 -24.74 -17.94 -17.72
CA SER A 624 -24.11 -16.65 -17.48
C SER A 624 -23.39 -16.15 -18.72
N ILE A 625 -23.64 -14.89 -19.10
CA ILE A 625 -22.87 -14.16 -20.12
C ILE A 625 -21.88 -13.28 -19.35
N TYR A 626 -20.61 -13.38 -19.71
CA TYR A 626 -19.56 -12.55 -19.12
C TYR A 626 -19.37 -11.28 -19.93
N ASN A 627 -19.52 -10.16 -19.28
CA ASN A 627 -19.35 -8.84 -19.90
C ASN A 627 -17.87 -8.49 -20.01
N ILE A 628 -17.51 -7.73 -21.02
CA ILE A 628 -16.19 -7.10 -21.11
C ILE A 628 -16.21 -5.92 -20.12
N TYR A 629 -15.52 -6.09 -18.99
CA TYR A 629 -15.40 -5.05 -17.97
C TYR A 629 -13.93 -4.63 -17.86
N GLY A 630 -13.67 -3.36 -18.11
CA GLY A 630 -12.34 -2.80 -17.99
C GLY A 630 -11.55 -2.82 -19.30
N ILE A 631 -10.30 -3.23 -19.26
CA ILE A 631 -9.31 -2.98 -20.30
C ILE A 631 -9.19 -4.16 -21.26
N MET A 632 -9.15 -3.83 -22.54
CA MET A 632 -8.55 -4.67 -23.56
C MET A 632 -7.11 -4.21 -23.82
N GLY A 633 -6.22 -5.13 -24.16
CA GLY A 633 -4.86 -4.82 -24.52
C GLY A 633 -4.31 -5.80 -25.55
N VAL A 634 -3.47 -5.31 -26.46
CA VAL A 634 -2.74 -6.17 -27.41
C VAL A 634 -1.33 -6.35 -26.90
N HIS A 635 -0.91 -7.60 -26.77
CA HIS A 635 0.45 -7.92 -26.35
C HIS A 635 1.47 -7.44 -27.41
N PRO A 636 2.49 -6.63 -27.03
CA PRO A 636 3.32 -5.92 -28.00
C PRO A 636 4.20 -6.85 -28.87
N THR A 637 4.55 -8.03 -28.37
CA THR A 637 5.44 -8.96 -29.09
C THR A 637 4.69 -10.13 -29.72
N THR A 638 3.61 -10.63 -29.10
CA THR A 638 2.86 -11.79 -29.61
C THR A 638 1.66 -11.39 -30.47
N GLY A 639 1.19 -10.14 -30.38
CA GLY A 639 -0.02 -9.67 -31.04
C GLY A 639 -1.33 -10.23 -30.46
N HIS A 640 -1.27 -11.01 -29.38
CA HIS A 640 -2.47 -11.56 -28.74
C HIS A 640 -3.30 -10.44 -28.11
N LEU A 641 -4.60 -10.47 -28.36
CA LEU A 641 -5.56 -9.59 -27.73
C LEU A 641 -6.00 -10.20 -26.37
N TRP A 642 -5.79 -9.48 -25.31
CA TRP A 642 -6.26 -9.79 -23.96
C TRP A 642 -7.54 -9.00 -23.66
N VAL A 643 -8.53 -9.68 -23.09
CA VAL A 643 -9.85 -9.10 -22.80
C VAL A 643 -10.22 -9.48 -21.37
N GLY A 644 -10.41 -8.49 -20.52
CA GLY A 644 -10.92 -8.66 -19.15
C GLY A 644 -12.44 -8.89 -19.16
N ARG A 645 -12.91 -9.91 -18.42
CA ARG A 645 -14.33 -10.26 -18.30
C ARG A 645 -14.72 -10.53 -16.86
#